data_a32d5de03c973dff48042dcb586db160
#
_entry.id   a32d5de03c973dff48042dcb586db160
#
_cell.length_a   1.000
_cell.length_b   1.000
_cell.length_c   1.000
_cell.angle_alpha   90.00
_cell.angle_beta   90.00
_cell.angle_gamma   90.00
#
_symmetry.space_group_name_H-M   'P 1'
#
loop_
_entity.id
_entity.type
_entity.pdbx_description
1 polymer ?
#
loop_
_entity_poly.entity_id
_entity_poly.type
_entity_poly.pdbx_seq_one_letter_code
_entity_poly.pdbx_strand_id
1 'polypeptide(L)'
;MLYWLFSIEIMNINHVDIFYMESKEKTTPKEFSLSVIHILHNCSPHLKKGLRDEFYKLNGRCEIYRNKVELREENPLQGFYGSRINVEAIVGVNGSGKSSLFEIIYRVINNLSCLLNRGKRRKTADDLYYVKDLYSELYYVVNGQLARISCLGNKVEFQMGNEASVTLTAVKDGMVSSEKVLMADFVKWAKENFFYTIVTNYSLQAFNANDYKRERCLILKDGLDDAMAETQAEGHAWMDSLFHKNDGYMTPIVLNPYRDEGVFDLNKEHHLTLYRLSAILIYAQKHYRRFMEDYDLNDILYTFDASSLKKKYVEKYQVKFIVYDGYKCSPLEHNDIGTEILKCYGVMDGLIFDDTLQRTAAMYLIYKTFAIANSYPAYEEFSSLGELDKFTQEVVPETMDLICRLVKTIMRDKSHISLKIRQTLHFLNALKKGTIDSQTFLTSKISHREYFLCVNEGKDLRSMRDIQEYLPPSFFQIEILMNRFENGERVNDTPIPIEQMSAGERQYLYTFSTYIYHVLNLLSIQESHRVRYRNINLILDEVEICFHPEFQRRFVNELLGYIKRLFMNRNASFNILIATHSPFILSDIPQSNILYLEDGKMVMPEGIKNPFAANICDILYQSFFLKQGFVGEFARK
;
A
#
# COMPACT_ATOMS: atom_id res chain seq x y z
N MET A 1 -4.37 23.79 -26.85
CA MET A 1 -3.93 22.94 -27.95
C MET A 1 -2.41 22.98 -28.04
N LEU A 2 -1.70 22.32 -27.16
CA LEU A 2 -0.24 22.17 -27.24
C LEU A 2 0.18 20.93 -26.45
N TYR A 3 0.79 20.04 -27.14
CA TYR A 3 1.24 18.71 -26.78
C TYR A 3 2.59 18.75 -26.08
N TRP A 4 2.76 17.92 -25.08
CA TRP A 4 4.00 17.80 -24.32
C TRP A 4 4.56 16.37 -24.34
N LEU A 5 5.84 16.25 -24.52
CA LEU A 5 6.51 15.07 -25.07
C LEU A 5 7.79 14.73 -24.32
N PHE A 6 8.02 13.44 -24.15
CA PHE A 6 9.23 12.84 -23.59
C PHE A 6 10.30 12.67 -24.67
N SER A 7 11.58 12.84 -24.36
CA SER A 7 12.65 12.29 -25.16
C SER A 7 12.88 10.84 -24.78
N ILE A 8 12.78 9.97 -25.76
CA ILE A 8 13.31 8.62 -25.70
C ILE A 8 14.47 8.59 -26.69
N GLU A 9 15.69 8.40 -26.21
CA GLU A 9 16.77 7.94 -27.05
C GLU A 9 16.65 6.41 -27.17
N ILE A 10 16.09 5.97 -28.30
CA ILE A 10 16.05 4.56 -28.66
C ILE A 10 17.27 4.36 -29.57
N MET A 11 18.32 3.76 -29.01
CA MET A 11 19.43 3.32 -29.87
C MET A 11 18.96 2.14 -30.74
N ASN A 12 18.84 2.41 -32.04
CA ASN A 12 18.66 1.47 -33.18
C ASN A 12 18.10 0.09 -32.82
N ILE A 13 16.78 -0.01 -32.76
CA ILE A 13 16.09 -1.28 -32.65
C ILE A 13 15.04 -1.37 -33.76
N ASN A 14 14.93 -2.52 -34.40
CA ASN A 14 13.77 -2.85 -35.21
C ASN A 14 12.55 -2.95 -34.28
N HIS A 15 11.75 -1.89 -34.24
CA HIS A 15 10.75 -1.56 -33.24
C HIS A 15 9.56 -2.52 -33.12
N VAL A 16 9.42 -3.46 -34.07
CA VAL A 16 8.24 -4.34 -34.14
C VAL A 16 8.34 -5.55 -33.23
N ASP A 17 9.56 -5.99 -32.88
CA ASP A 17 9.76 -7.25 -32.15
C ASP A 17 9.67 -7.16 -30.64
N ILE A 18 9.90 -5.97 -30.07
CA ILE A 18 9.88 -5.79 -28.59
C ILE A 18 8.45 -5.82 -28.02
N PHE A 19 7.45 -5.36 -28.77
CA PHE A 19 6.07 -5.22 -28.30
C PHE A 19 5.16 -6.38 -28.74
N TYR A 20 5.62 -7.26 -29.62
CA TYR A 20 4.86 -8.40 -30.14
C TYR A 20 5.27 -9.75 -29.53
N MET A 21 5.85 -9.79 -28.35
CA MET A 21 5.77 -11.02 -27.60
C MET A 21 4.32 -11.24 -27.18
N GLU A 22 3.68 -12.08 -27.95
CA GLU A 22 2.26 -12.43 -27.89
C GLU A 22 1.76 -12.61 -26.45
N SER A 23 0.66 -11.96 -26.16
CA SER A 23 -0.24 -12.23 -25.03
C SER A 23 -0.89 -13.62 -25.15
N LYS A 24 -0.10 -14.66 -25.25
CA LYS A 24 -0.59 -16.05 -25.24
C LYS A 24 -0.01 -16.76 -24.03
N GLU A 25 -0.87 -17.00 -23.13
CA GLU A 25 -0.92 -17.70 -21.88
C GLU A 25 -1.02 -16.75 -20.69
N LYS A 26 -2.04 -16.96 -19.87
CA LYS A 26 -2.10 -16.45 -18.50
C LYS A 26 -0.98 -17.12 -17.72
N THR A 27 0.27 -16.71 -17.95
CA THR A 27 1.41 -17.24 -17.25
C THR A 27 1.31 -16.82 -15.80
N THR A 28 1.15 -17.78 -14.94
CA THR A 28 1.34 -17.58 -13.50
C THR A 28 2.72 -17.00 -13.27
N PRO A 29 2.89 -15.88 -12.55
CA PRO A 29 4.20 -15.35 -12.24
C PRO A 29 5.03 -16.45 -11.57
N LYS A 30 6.16 -16.84 -12.20
CA LYS A 30 6.95 -17.99 -11.75
C LYS A 30 7.91 -17.62 -10.63
N GLU A 31 8.42 -16.40 -10.65
CA GLU A 31 9.42 -15.92 -9.68
C GLU A 31 9.41 -14.40 -9.67
N PHE A 32 9.58 -13.82 -8.48
CA PHE A 32 9.93 -12.41 -8.32
C PHE A 32 10.93 -12.29 -7.17
N SER A 33 12.04 -11.60 -7.39
CA SER A 33 13.10 -11.40 -6.41
C SER A 33 13.84 -10.09 -6.68
N LEU A 34 13.94 -9.22 -5.68
CA LEU A 34 14.80 -8.05 -5.70
C LEU A 34 16.21 -8.51 -5.35
N SER A 35 17.18 -8.39 -6.26
CA SER A 35 18.42 -9.16 -6.12
C SER A 35 19.66 -8.34 -5.83
N VAL A 36 19.85 -7.19 -6.49
CA VAL A 36 21.06 -6.38 -6.33
C VAL A 36 20.72 -4.89 -6.38
N ILE A 37 21.36 -4.11 -5.53
CA ILE A 37 21.39 -2.65 -5.60
C ILE A 37 22.82 -2.24 -5.88
N HIS A 38 23.03 -1.38 -6.87
CA HIS A 38 24.34 -0.82 -7.18
C HIS A 38 24.30 0.70 -7.01
N ILE A 39 25.17 1.24 -6.19
CA ILE A 39 25.34 2.68 -6.03
C ILE A 39 26.51 3.12 -6.88
N LEU A 40 26.24 4.03 -7.83
CA LEU A 40 27.23 4.51 -8.77
C LEU A 40 28.03 5.68 -8.18
N HIS A 41 29.25 5.88 -8.67
CA HIS A 41 30.20 6.88 -8.16
C HIS A 41 29.65 8.30 -8.09
N ASN A 42 28.80 8.70 -9.06
CA ASN A 42 28.25 10.05 -9.13
C ASN A 42 27.04 10.30 -8.21
N CYS A 43 26.60 9.28 -7.43
CA CYS A 43 25.48 9.43 -6.51
C CYS A 43 25.80 10.47 -5.42
N SER A 44 24.88 11.41 -5.21
CA SER A 44 25.04 12.46 -4.20
C SER A 44 25.29 11.89 -2.80
N PRO A 45 26.28 12.41 -2.05
CA PRO A 45 26.54 11.99 -0.66
C PRO A 45 25.29 12.12 0.26
N HIS A 46 24.44 13.13 0.01
CA HIS A 46 23.20 13.31 0.76
C HIS A 46 22.20 12.17 0.54
N LEU A 47 22.15 11.61 -0.67
CA LEU A 47 21.23 10.51 -0.99
C LEU A 47 21.74 9.17 -0.48
N LYS A 48 23.04 8.92 -0.56
CA LYS A 48 23.63 7.64 -0.12
C LYS A 48 23.90 7.55 1.40
N LYS A 49 23.90 8.67 2.13
CA LYS A 49 23.96 8.70 3.60
C LYS A 49 25.02 7.75 4.22
N GLY A 50 26.24 7.77 3.66
CA GLY A 50 27.36 6.93 4.13
C GLY A 50 27.50 5.57 3.44
N LEU A 51 26.54 5.14 2.61
CA LEU A 51 26.72 3.97 1.75
C LEU A 51 27.85 4.18 0.74
N ARG A 52 28.50 3.11 0.33
CA ARG A 52 29.63 3.13 -0.61
C ARG A 52 29.20 2.93 -2.05
N ASP A 53 30.07 3.29 -2.97
CA ASP A 53 29.88 3.11 -4.42
C ASP A 53 30.19 1.66 -4.78
N GLU A 54 29.26 0.75 -4.47
CA GLU A 54 29.43 -0.69 -4.65
C GLU A 54 28.11 -1.42 -4.90
N PHE A 55 28.23 -2.69 -5.17
CA PHE A 55 27.10 -3.60 -5.33
C PHE A 55 26.68 -4.18 -3.98
N TYR A 56 25.40 -4.06 -3.64
CA TYR A 56 24.77 -4.66 -2.48
C TYR A 56 23.91 -5.85 -2.93
N LYS A 57 24.42 -7.05 -2.72
CA LYS A 57 23.76 -8.30 -3.10
C LYS A 57 22.78 -8.73 -2.02
N LEU A 58 21.48 -8.78 -2.33
CA LEU A 58 20.42 -9.10 -1.39
C LEU A 58 20.21 -10.62 -1.24
N ASN A 59 20.46 -11.38 -2.31
CA ASN A 59 20.24 -12.84 -2.31
C ASN A 59 21.17 -13.57 -3.28
N GLY A 60 21.08 -14.91 -3.26
CA GLY A 60 21.88 -15.79 -4.07
C GLY A 60 21.47 -15.94 -5.54
N ARG A 61 20.42 -15.21 -5.99
CA ARG A 61 19.85 -15.39 -7.33
C ARG A 61 20.72 -14.82 -8.46
N CYS A 62 21.53 -13.81 -8.15
CA CYS A 62 22.44 -13.18 -9.10
C CYS A 62 23.89 -13.33 -8.65
N GLU A 63 24.80 -13.28 -9.60
CA GLU A 63 26.24 -13.15 -9.39
C GLU A 63 26.76 -11.83 -9.95
N ILE A 64 27.85 -11.35 -9.34
CA ILE A 64 28.52 -10.13 -9.79
C ILE A 64 29.88 -10.54 -10.30
N TYR A 65 30.06 -10.45 -11.61
CA TYR A 65 31.30 -10.77 -12.27
C TYR A 65 31.78 -9.61 -13.13
N ARG A 66 33.01 -9.12 -12.93
CA ARG A 66 33.61 -7.98 -13.66
C ARG A 66 32.68 -6.77 -13.79
N ASN A 67 32.06 -6.36 -12.67
CA ASN A 67 31.08 -5.27 -12.60
C ASN A 67 29.80 -5.48 -13.44
N LYS A 68 29.47 -6.72 -13.77
CA LYS A 68 28.19 -7.08 -14.38
C LYS A 68 27.41 -7.99 -13.45
N VAL A 69 26.11 -7.76 -13.38
CA VAL A 69 25.18 -8.62 -12.66
C VAL A 69 24.64 -9.65 -13.65
N GLU A 70 24.81 -10.90 -13.32
CA GLU A 70 24.38 -12.03 -14.13
C GLU A 70 23.40 -12.91 -13.35
N LEU A 71 22.36 -13.38 -14.01
CA LEU A 71 21.38 -14.29 -13.44
C LEU A 71 21.99 -15.70 -13.36
N ARG A 72 21.88 -16.36 -12.20
CA ARG A 72 22.22 -17.78 -12.09
C ARG A 72 21.22 -18.63 -12.85
N GLU A 73 21.69 -19.67 -13.51
CA GLU A 73 20.83 -20.64 -14.21
C GLU A 73 19.85 -21.31 -13.25
N GLU A 74 20.35 -21.73 -12.08
CA GLU A 74 19.55 -22.35 -11.03
C GLU A 74 19.32 -21.40 -9.84
N ASN A 75 18.14 -21.45 -9.26
CA ASN A 75 17.83 -20.80 -8.00
C ASN A 75 18.03 -21.80 -6.85
N PRO A 76 19.09 -21.68 -6.03
CA PRO A 76 19.40 -22.66 -4.98
C PRO A 76 18.33 -22.72 -3.88
N LEU A 77 17.50 -21.67 -3.75
CA LEU A 77 16.41 -21.59 -2.78
C LEU A 77 15.03 -21.61 -3.43
N GLN A 78 14.93 -22.13 -4.65
CA GLN A 78 13.64 -22.22 -5.34
C GLN A 78 12.63 -23.03 -4.51
N GLY A 79 11.51 -22.37 -4.16
CA GLY A 79 10.45 -23.02 -3.40
C GLY A 79 10.72 -23.21 -1.91
N PHE A 80 11.86 -22.76 -1.38
CA PHE A 80 12.21 -22.91 0.04
C PHE A 80 11.13 -22.34 0.97
N TYR A 81 10.65 -21.13 0.72
CA TYR A 81 9.55 -20.53 1.47
C TYR A 81 8.17 -20.78 0.83
N GLY A 82 8.14 -21.32 -0.37
CA GLY A 82 6.96 -21.54 -1.23
C GLY A 82 7.29 -21.13 -2.67
N SER A 83 6.53 -21.65 -3.63
CA SER A 83 6.85 -21.55 -5.07
C SER A 83 6.98 -20.11 -5.62
N ARG A 84 6.48 -19.11 -4.91
CA ARG A 84 6.44 -17.71 -5.36
C ARG A 84 6.75 -16.72 -4.23
N ILE A 85 7.53 -17.16 -3.25
CA ILE A 85 7.88 -16.33 -2.08
C ILE A 85 9.40 -16.38 -1.89
N ASN A 86 10.02 -15.20 -1.80
CA ASN A 86 11.41 -15.02 -1.39
C ASN A 86 11.46 -14.20 -0.11
N VAL A 87 12.42 -14.50 0.76
CA VAL A 87 12.68 -13.75 1.99
C VAL A 87 14.16 -13.44 2.07
N GLU A 88 14.49 -12.18 2.26
CA GLU A 88 15.84 -11.68 2.43
C GLU A 88 15.95 -10.84 3.69
N ALA A 89 17.14 -10.76 4.27
CA ALA A 89 17.44 -9.89 5.40
C ALA A 89 18.62 -8.95 5.13
N ILE A 90 18.56 -7.77 5.74
CA ILE A 90 19.69 -6.84 5.86
C ILE A 90 20.03 -6.71 7.33
N VAL A 91 21.28 -6.98 7.67
CA VAL A 91 21.78 -6.99 9.04
C VAL A 91 23.00 -6.10 9.17
N GLY A 92 23.16 -5.45 10.30
CA GLY A 92 24.29 -4.59 10.61
C GLY A 92 24.05 -3.79 11.87
N VAL A 93 25.10 -3.23 12.44
CA VAL A 93 24.99 -2.35 13.62
C VAL A 93 24.17 -1.09 13.31
N ASN A 94 23.79 -0.37 14.35
CA ASN A 94 23.12 0.93 14.17
C ASN A 94 24.05 1.87 13.40
N GLY A 95 23.48 2.59 12.41
CA GLY A 95 24.24 3.48 11.53
C GLY A 95 25.00 2.77 10.38
N SER A 96 24.90 1.44 10.22
CA SER A 96 25.55 0.73 9.13
C SER A 96 25.00 1.01 7.73
N GLY A 97 23.84 1.66 7.61
CA GLY A 97 23.23 2.03 6.33
C GLY A 97 22.04 1.19 5.90
N LYS A 98 21.46 0.33 6.74
CA LYS A 98 20.29 -0.52 6.42
C LYS A 98 19.12 0.29 5.85
N SER A 99 18.61 1.25 6.62
CA SER A 99 17.50 2.11 6.18
C SER A 99 17.90 3.02 5.01
N SER A 100 19.17 3.46 4.95
CA SER A 100 19.67 4.24 3.82
C SER A 100 19.62 3.45 2.52
N LEU A 101 19.90 2.16 2.56
CA LEU A 101 19.80 1.27 1.39
C LEU A 101 18.35 1.11 0.93
N PHE A 102 17.40 1.00 1.86
CA PHE A 102 15.98 1.01 1.53
C PHE A 102 15.55 2.32 0.88
N GLU A 103 16.04 3.45 1.37
CA GLU A 103 15.71 4.75 0.77
C GLU A 103 16.23 4.88 -0.65
N ILE A 104 17.36 4.26 -1.02
CA ILE A 104 17.80 4.18 -2.43
C ILE A 104 16.75 3.44 -3.27
N ILE A 105 16.23 2.31 -2.78
CA ILE A 105 15.15 1.57 -3.47
C ILE A 105 13.93 2.48 -3.64
N TYR A 106 13.52 3.20 -2.60
CA TYR A 106 12.35 4.09 -2.67
C TYR A 106 12.53 5.20 -3.70
N ARG A 107 13.74 5.81 -3.76
CA ARG A 107 14.05 6.87 -4.73
C ARG A 107 14.05 6.35 -6.17
N VAL A 108 14.61 5.16 -6.42
CA VAL A 108 14.60 4.53 -7.74
C VAL A 108 13.16 4.28 -8.21
N ILE A 109 12.32 3.71 -7.33
CA ILE A 109 10.91 3.44 -7.65
C ILE A 109 10.13 4.74 -7.85
N ASN A 110 10.37 5.75 -6.99
CA ASN A 110 9.76 7.06 -7.12
C ASN A 110 10.11 7.72 -8.45
N ASN A 111 11.39 7.76 -8.82
CA ASN A 111 11.84 8.39 -10.06
C ASN A 111 11.26 7.71 -11.30
N LEU A 112 11.26 6.38 -11.35
CA LEU A 112 10.57 5.66 -12.40
C LEU A 112 9.07 6.00 -12.43
N SER A 113 8.42 6.04 -11.28
CA SER A 113 7.00 6.37 -11.17
C SER A 113 6.68 7.78 -11.64
N CYS A 114 7.52 8.77 -11.32
CA CYS A 114 7.37 10.16 -11.81
C CYS A 114 7.30 10.19 -13.34
N LEU A 115 8.14 9.42 -14.00
CA LEU A 115 8.21 9.38 -15.48
C LEU A 115 7.04 8.59 -16.08
N LEU A 116 6.71 7.43 -15.52
CA LEU A 116 5.60 6.57 -16.02
C LEU A 116 4.21 7.17 -15.78
N ASN A 117 4.05 8.02 -14.79
CA ASN A 117 2.77 8.62 -14.39
C ASN A 117 2.67 10.12 -14.65
N ARG A 118 3.59 10.69 -15.42
CA ARG A 118 3.64 12.13 -15.71
C ARG A 118 2.28 12.66 -16.19
N GLY A 119 1.81 13.76 -15.57
CA GLY A 119 0.56 14.43 -15.94
C GLY A 119 -0.72 13.62 -15.70
N LYS A 120 -0.64 12.41 -15.12
CA LYS A 120 -1.81 11.52 -14.91
C LYS A 120 -2.34 11.52 -13.48
N ARG A 121 -1.65 12.14 -12.54
CA ARG A 121 -2.14 12.30 -11.15
C ARG A 121 -3.20 13.38 -11.08
N ARG A 122 -4.25 13.12 -10.32
CA ARG A 122 -5.31 14.11 -10.09
C ARG A 122 -4.89 15.19 -9.12
N LYS A 123 -5.58 16.34 -9.19
CA LYS A 123 -5.43 17.49 -8.27
C LYS A 123 -5.57 17.15 -6.77
N THR A 124 -6.21 16.00 -6.45
CA THR A 124 -6.42 15.55 -5.05
C THR A 124 -5.35 14.60 -4.53
N ALA A 125 -4.46 14.12 -5.41
CA ALA A 125 -3.27 13.37 -5.02
C ALA A 125 -2.08 14.30 -4.94
N ASP A 126 -1.21 14.10 -3.93
CA ASP A 126 0.00 14.90 -3.80
C ASP A 126 0.90 14.73 -5.04
N ASP A 127 1.56 15.79 -5.45
CA ASP A 127 2.47 15.76 -6.59
C ASP A 127 3.64 14.79 -6.34
N LEU A 128 4.08 14.10 -7.38
CA LEU A 128 5.31 13.31 -7.34
C LEU A 128 6.50 14.19 -7.65
N TYR A 129 7.55 14.06 -6.85
CA TYR A 129 8.78 14.82 -7.01
C TYR A 129 9.90 13.87 -7.45
N TYR A 130 10.48 14.12 -8.61
CA TYR A 130 11.63 13.41 -9.15
C TYR A 130 12.91 13.82 -8.42
N VAL A 131 13.60 12.86 -7.80
CA VAL A 131 14.84 13.12 -7.03
C VAL A 131 16.02 13.19 -7.99
N LYS A 132 16.68 14.36 -8.03
CA LYS A 132 17.90 14.60 -8.83
C LYS A 132 19.13 13.96 -8.17
N ASP A 133 20.21 13.90 -8.94
CA ASP A 133 21.54 13.49 -8.47
C ASP A 133 21.57 12.06 -7.89
N LEU A 134 20.53 11.25 -8.19
CA LEU A 134 20.50 9.83 -7.91
C LEU A 134 21.21 9.09 -9.04
N TYR A 135 22.27 8.38 -8.68
CA TYR A 135 23.00 7.50 -9.59
C TYR A 135 23.06 6.12 -8.94
N SER A 136 22.14 5.26 -9.34
CA SER A 136 21.98 3.91 -8.76
C SER A 136 21.26 2.99 -9.73
N GLU A 137 21.57 1.70 -9.64
CA GLU A 137 20.92 0.65 -10.40
C GLU A 137 20.22 -0.31 -9.46
N LEU A 138 19.03 -0.76 -9.85
CA LEU A 138 18.24 -1.76 -9.14
C LEU A 138 18.03 -2.95 -10.06
N TYR A 139 18.49 -4.12 -9.64
CA TYR A 139 18.35 -5.37 -10.38
C TYR A 139 17.34 -6.28 -9.68
N TYR A 140 16.41 -6.80 -10.45
CA TYR A 140 15.41 -7.74 -9.96
C TYR A 140 15.12 -8.83 -11.00
N VAL A 141 14.66 -9.97 -10.53
CA VAL A 141 14.27 -11.10 -11.37
C VAL A 141 12.77 -11.19 -11.43
N VAL A 142 12.21 -11.26 -12.62
CA VAL A 142 10.78 -11.46 -12.84
C VAL A 142 10.58 -12.44 -14.00
N ASN A 143 9.74 -13.45 -13.80
CA ASN A 143 9.46 -14.49 -14.81
C ASN A 143 10.71 -15.20 -15.36
N GLY A 144 11.76 -15.32 -14.56
CA GLY A 144 13.04 -15.94 -14.96
C GLY A 144 13.96 -15.04 -15.80
N GLN A 145 13.64 -13.76 -15.92
CA GLN A 145 14.47 -12.77 -16.61
C GLN A 145 15.02 -11.74 -15.59
N LEU A 146 16.25 -11.30 -15.82
CA LEU A 146 16.86 -10.22 -15.08
C LEU A 146 16.42 -8.87 -15.64
N ALA A 147 15.83 -8.04 -14.81
CA ALA A 147 15.51 -6.66 -15.14
C ALA A 147 16.44 -5.69 -14.40
N ARG A 148 16.75 -4.57 -15.05
CA ARG A 148 17.57 -3.49 -14.50
C ARG A 148 16.85 -2.15 -14.65
N ILE A 149 16.87 -1.34 -13.59
CA ILE A 149 16.48 0.07 -13.60
C ILE A 149 17.69 0.87 -13.19
N SER A 150 18.14 1.78 -14.04
CA SER A 150 19.30 2.64 -13.78
C SER A 150 18.84 4.08 -13.68
N CYS A 151 18.94 4.70 -12.50
CA CYS A 151 18.79 6.14 -12.33
C CYS A 151 20.14 6.82 -12.60
N LEU A 152 20.19 7.73 -13.56
CA LEU A 152 21.39 8.40 -14.01
C LEU A 152 21.19 9.93 -14.00
N GLY A 153 21.01 10.49 -12.81
CA GLY A 153 20.69 11.92 -12.62
C GLY A 153 19.30 12.26 -13.15
N ASN A 154 19.20 12.87 -14.32
CA ASN A 154 17.91 13.27 -14.94
C ASN A 154 17.33 12.18 -15.86
N LYS A 155 17.94 11.00 -15.92
CA LYS A 155 17.50 9.91 -16.79
C LYS A 155 17.23 8.65 -15.97
N VAL A 156 16.26 7.87 -16.43
CA VAL A 156 16.01 6.51 -15.94
C VAL A 156 16.02 5.55 -17.12
N GLU A 157 16.88 4.55 -17.06
CA GLU A 157 16.95 3.48 -18.05
C GLU A 157 16.26 2.24 -17.50
N PHE A 158 15.47 1.60 -18.32
CA PHE A 158 14.82 0.31 -18.03
C PHE A 158 15.26 -0.73 -19.04
N GLN A 159 15.75 -1.87 -18.57
CA GLN A 159 16.19 -2.98 -19.38
C GLN A 159 15.65 -4.30 -18.85
N MET A 160 15.26 -5.22 -19.72
CA MET A 160 14.81 -6.56 -19.37
C MET A 160 15.52 -7.62 -20.19
N GLY A 161 16.11 -8.59 -19.52
CA GLY A 161 16.90 -9.64 -20.17
C GLY A 161 18.02 -9.07 -21.05
N ASN A 162 18.13 -9.59 -22.25
CA ASN A 162 19.11 -9.14 -23.26
C ASN A 162 18.52 -8.08 -24.21
N GLU A 163 17.33 -7.57 -23.94
CA GLU A 163 16.71 -6.54 -24.75
C GLU A 163 17.45 -5.20 -24.59
N ALA A 164 17.28 -4.32 -25.58
CA ALA A 164 17.86 -3.00 -25.52
C ALA A 164 17.20 -2.17 -24.40
N SER A 165 17.98 -1.31 -23.75
CA SER A 165 17.48 -0.42 -22.74
C SER A 165 16.60 0.68 -23.34
N VAL A 166 15.52 1.01 -22.64
CA VAL A 166 14.69 2.18 -22.95
C VAL A 166 15.01 3.28 -21.93
N THR A 167 15.33 4.46 -22.44
CA THR A 167 15.70 5.63 -21.63
C THR A 167 14.54 6.61 -21.57
N LEU A 168 14.14 6.96 -20.34
CA LEU A 168 13.18 8.00 -20.02
C LEU A 168 13.90 9.20 -19.42
N THR A 169 13.57 10.43 -19.87
CA THR A 169 14.19 11.65 -19.33
C THR A 169 13.22 12.53 -18.59
N ALA A 170 13.68 13.15 -17.51
CA ALA A 170 12.92 14.13 -16.76
C ALA A 170 12.85 15.50 -17.48
N VAL A 171 13.81 15.77 -18.36
CA VAL A 171 13.95 17.02 -19.13
C VAL A 171 13.21 16.93 -20.46
N LYS A 172 12.72 18.06 -20.97
CA LYS A 172 11.90 18.13 -22.20
C LYS A 172 12.76 18.19 -23.46
N ASP A 173 12.45 17.33 -24.43
CA ASP A 173 12.75 17.51 -25.86
C ASP A 173 11.51 17.21 -26.69
N GLY A 174 11.33 17.91 -27.82
CA GLY A 174 10.11 17.85 -28.62
C GLY A 174 9.96 16.51 -29.39
N MET A 175 8.79 15.89 -29.34
CA MET A 175 8.51 14.58 -29.95
C MET A 175 7.39 14.55 -31.00
N VAL A 176 7.43 13.62 -31.92
CA VAL A 176 6.48 13.40 -33.05
C VAL A 176 5.35 12.43 -32.65
N SER A 177 4.20 12.51 -33.33
CA SER A 177 2.96 11.80 -32.91
C SER A 177 3.01 10.25 -32.95
N SER A 178 3.86 9.64 -33.78
CA SER A 178 4.06 8.20 -33.86
C SER A 178 4.77 7.61 -32.63
N GLU A 179 5.61 8.39 -31.98
CA GLU A 179 6.35 7.98 -30.78
C GLU A 179 5.46 7.91 -29.54
N LYS A 180 4.29 8.59 -29.53
CA LYS A 180 3.33 8.57 -28.42
C LYS A 180 2.65 7.22 -28.21
N VAL A 181 2.30 6.54 -29.29
CA VAL A 181 1.65 5.22 -29.23
C VAL A 181 2.64 4.20 -28.71
N LEU A 182 3.87 4.23 -29.23
CA LEU A 182 4.97 3.38 -28.76
C LEU A 182 5.27 3.60 -27.25
N MET A 183 5.21 4.87 -26.80
CA MET A 183 5.39 5.20 -25.39
C MET A 183 4.27 4.66 -24.52
N ALA A 184 3.02 4.73 -24.91
CA ALA A 184 1.89 4.21 -24.13
C ALA A 184 2.00 2.69 -23.97
N ASP A 185 2.38 1.97 -25.00
CA ASP A 185 2.59 0.53 -24.96
C ASP A 185 3.79 0.16 -24.09
N PHE A 186 4.90 0.92 -24.18
CA PHE A 186 6.05 0.74 -23.30
C PHE A 186 5.68 0.97 -21.83
N VAL A 187 4.96 2.05 -21.51
CA VAL A 187 4.52 2.34 -20.12
C VAL A 187 3.65 1.22 -19.58
N LYS A 188 2.77 0.66 -20.40
CA LYS A 188 1.95 -0.49 -20.02
C LYS A 188 2.82 -1.70 -19.75
N TRP A 189 3.69 -2.06 -20.70
CA TRP A 189 4.59 -3.19 -20.59
C TRP A 189 5.54 -3.07 -19.38
N ALA A 190 6.14 -1.89 -19.16
CA ALA A 190 7.01 -1.64 -18.02
C ALA A 190 6.27 -1.85 -16.68
N LYS A 191 5.03 -1.35 -16.57
CA LYS A 191 4.22 -1.54 -15.37
C LYS A 191 3.82 -3.00 -15.15
N GLU A 192 3.55 -3.76 -16.20
CA GLU A 192 3.20 -5.19 -16.12
C GLU A 192 4.38 -6.06 -15.67
N ASN A 193 5.61 -5.67 -16.03
CA ASN A 193 6.85 -6.35 -15.65
C ASN A 193 7.55 -5.76 -14.45
N PHE A 194 6.90 -4.83 -13.77
CA PHE A 194 7.37 -4.22 -12.54
C PHE A 194 6.70 -4.83 -11.33
N PHE A 195 7.00 -4.31 -10.16
CA PHE A 195 6.47 -4.76 -8.88
C PHE A 195 5.89 -3.59 -8.08
N TYR A 196 5.05 -3.92 -7.11
CA TYR A 196 4.51 -2.96 -6.15
C TYR A 196 5.20 -3.12 -4.80
N THR A 197 5.70 -2.03 -4.23
CA THR A 197 6.41 -2.04 -2.94
C THR A 197 5.52 -1.52 -1.82
N ILE A 198 5.39 -2.31 -0.76
CA ILE A 198 4.73 -1.92 0.49
C ILE A 198 5.81 -1.83 1.56
N VAL A 199 6.03 -0.63 2.07
CA VAL A 199 7.03 -0.35 3.10
C VAL A 199 6.36 -0.17 4.44
N THR A 200 6.96 -0.71 5.50
CA THR A 200 6.52 -0.46 6.87
C THR A 200 7.71 -0.18 7.78
N ASN A 201 7.64 0.97 8.46
CA ASN A 201 8.57 1.36 9.51
C ASN A 201 7.83 2.15 10.59
N TYR A 202 7.64 1.55 11.77
CA TYR A 202 6.92 2.16 12.89
C TYR A 202 7.83 2.98 13.82
N SER A 203 9.13 3.10 13.53
CA SER A 203 10.03 3.96 14.30
C SER A 203 9.52 5.41 14.27
N LEU A 204 9.49 6.07 15.41
CA LEU A 204 9.07 7.47 15.51
C LEU A 204 9.96 8.41 14.69
N GLN A 205 11.23 8.06 14.52
CA GLN A 205 12.21 8.85 13.79
C GLN A 205 12.21 8.57 12.28
N ALA A 206 11.56 7.49 11.83
CA ALA A 206 11.48 7.17 10.41
C ALA A 206 10.66 8.21 9.67
N PHE A 207 11.03 8.46 8.42
CA PHE A 207 10.29 9.32 7.49
C PHE A 207 10.06 10.76 8.00
N ASN A 208 11.04 11.32 8.70
CA ASN A 208 11.00 12.73 9.08
C ASN A 208 11.13 13.63 7.83
N ALA A 209 10.09 14.37 7.49
CA ALA A 209 10.04 15.18 6.28
C ALA A 209 11.24 16.15 6.15
N ASN A 210 11.75 16.69 7.27
CA ASN A 210 12.88 17.62 7.25
C ASN A 210 14.19 17.01 6.75
N ASP A 211 14.36 15.69 6.86
CA ASP A 211 15.56 14.98 6.39
C ASP A 211 15.60 14.93 4.85
N TYR A 212 14.46 15.10 4.19
CA TYR A 212 14.29 14.97 2.74
C TYR A 212 14.04 16.30 2.01
N LYS A 213 13.64 17.37 2.73
CA LYS A 213 13.41 18.71 2.14
C LYS A 213 14.66 19.35 1.53
N ARG A 214 15.85 18.84 1.87
CA ARG A 214 17.13 19.32 1.32
C ARG A 214 17.56 18.60 0.05
N GLU A 215 16.87 17.55 -0.33
CA GLU A 215 17.15 16.81 -1.55
C GLU A 215 16.63 17.62 -2.75
N ARG A 216 17.46 17.74 -3.78
CA ARG A 216 17.06 18.44 -5.01
C ARG A 216 16.06 17.62 -5.78
N CYS A 217 14.92 18.19 -6.06
CA CYS A 217 13.82 17.51 -6.75
C CYS A 217 13.29 18.33 -7.92
N LEU A 218 12.60 17.65 -8.85
CA LEU A 218 11.84 18.27 -9.94
C LEU A 218 10.37 17.88 -9.83
N ILE A 219 9.49 18.85 -10.05
CA ILE A 219 8.08 18.57 -10.30
C ILE A 219 7.85 18.47 -11.81
N LEU A 220 7.44 17.30 -12.30
CA LEU A 220 7.28 17.04 -13.72
C LEU A 220 5.88 17.47 -14.22
N LYS A 221 5.64 18.78 -14.29
CA LYS A 221 4.39 19.36 -14.81
C LYS A 221 4.59 19.94 -16.21
N ASP A 222 3.52 19.98 -16.99
CA ASP A 222 3.52 20.60 -18.31
C ASP A 222 3.69 22.13 -18.18
N GLY A 223 4.45 22.73 -19.08
CA GLY A 223 4.67 24.18 -19.12
C GLY A 223 5.86 24.68 -18.28
N LEU A 224 6.50 23.83 -17.47
CA LEU A 224 7.66 24.20 -16.68
C LEU A 224 8.96 23.87 -17.42
N ASP A 225 9.92 24.79 -17.40
CA ASP A 225 11.33 24.46 -17.67
C ASP A 225 11.99 23.86 -16.41
N ASP A 226 13.23 23.39 -16.54
CA ASP A 226 13.93 22.71 -15.45
C ASP A 226 14.13 23.60 -14.23
N ALA A 227 14.44 24.89 -14.42
CA ALA A 227 14.66 25.83 -13.32
C ALA A 227 13.36 26.09 -12.56
N MET A 228 12.25 26.29 -13.27
CA MET A 228 10.92 26.44 -12.66
C MET A 228 10.46 25.15 -11.97
N ALA A 229 10.73 23.98 -12.57
CA ALA A 229 10.38 22.68 -11.99
C ALA A 229 11.14 22.42 -10.69
N GLU A 230 12.41 22.80 -10.61
CA GLU A 230 13.21 22.70 -9.39
C GLU A 230 12.74 23.69 -8.32
N THR A 231 12.52 24.97 -8.71
CA THR A 231 12.03 26.00 -7.78
C THR A 231 10.66 25.64 -7.16
N GLN A 232 9.74 25.07 -7.95
CA GLN A 232 8.44 24.63 -7.43
C GLN A 232 8.52 23.39 -6.54
N ALA A 233 9.58 22.59 -6.66
CA ALA A 233 9.82 21.43 -5.81
C ALA A 233 10.58 21.78 -4.52
N GLU A 234 11.16 22.99 -4.43
CA GLU A 234 11.98 23.39 -3.28
C GLU A 234 11.17 23.39 -1.98
N GLY A 235 11.76 22.83 -0.93
CA GLY A 235 11.14 22.73 0.40
C GLY A 235 10.10 21.64 0.58
N HIS A 236 9.77 20.88 -0.48
CA HIS A 236 8.89 19.71 -0.39
C HIS A 236 9.70 18.44 -0.13
N ALA A 237 9.17 17.58 0.74
CA ALA A 237 9.71 16.24 0.93
C ALA A 237 9.09 15.30 -0.11
N TRP A 238 9.89 14.78 -1.03
CA TRP A 238 9.40 13.90 -2.11
C TRP A 238 8.66 12.67 -1.60
N MET A 239 8.98 12.18 -0.41
CA MET A 239 8.36 11.00 0.16
C MET A 239 6.93 11.24 0.69
N ASP A 240 6.52 12.49 0.98
CA ASP A 240 5.17 12.78 1.47
C ASP A 240 4.10 12.31 0.49
N SER A 241 4.41 12.32 -0.81
CA SER A 241 3.54 11.81 -1.87
C SER A 241 3.44 10.29 -1.93
N LEU A 242 4.28 9.56 -1.20
CA LEU A 242 4.28 8.08 -1.16
C LEU A 242 3.44 7.51 -0.02
N PHE A 243 2.97 8.33 0.92
CA PHE A 243 1.97 7.94 1.90
C PHE A 243 0.59 8.01 1.23
N HIS A 244 0.02 6.89 0.93
CA HIS A 244 -1.16 6.73 0.07
C HIS A 244 -2.30 7.70 0.39
N LYS A 245 -2.43 8.74 -0.41
CA LYS A 245 -3.61 9.60 -0.49
C LYS A 245 -4.18 9.51 -1.91
N ASN A 246 -5.32 8.82 -2.07
CA ASN A 246 -6.19 8.92 -3.25
C ASN A 246 -5.58 8.63 -4.64
N ASP A 247 -4.42 7.98 -4.73
CA ASP A 247 -3.83 7.64 -6.03
C ASP A 247 -4.32 6.31 -6.62
N GLY A 248 -5.05 5.53 -5.81
CA GLY A 248 -5.61 4.25 -6.24
C GLY A 248 -4.57 3.21 -6.63
N TYR A 249 -3.41 3.20 -6.00
CA TYR A 249 -2.27 2.30 -6.27
C TYR A 249 -1.62 2.53 -7.66
N MET A 250 -1.65 3.75 -8.18
CA MET A 250 -0.95 4.10 -9.42
C MET A 250 0.55 4.22 -9.23
N THR A 251 0.99 4.80 -8.11
CA THR A 251 2.38 4.85 -7.71
C THR A 251 2.79 3.49 -7.16
N PRO A 252 3.82 2.80 -7.71
CA PRO A 252 4.12 1.43 -7.32
C PRO A 252 4.87 1.30 -5.99
N ILE A 253 4.64 2.23 -5.08
CA ILE A 253 5.17 2.21 -3.72
C ILE A 253 4.22 2.89 -2.75
N VAL A 254 4.08 2.34 -1.54
CA VAL A 254 3.37 2.95 -0.42
C VAL A 254 4.20 2.85 0.85
N LEU A 255 4.29 3.96 1.59
CA LEU A 255 4.94 4.02 2.90
C LEU A 255 3.90 3.92 4.02
N ASN A 256 4.19 3.15 5.06
CA ASN A 256 3.35 2.95 6.24
C ASN A 256 4.17 3.06 7.52
N PRO A 257 3.56 3.52 8.63
CA PRO A 257 2.21 4.09 8.75
C PRO A 257 2.09 5.43 8.04
N TYR A 258 0.85 5.84 7.75
CA TYR A 258 0.59 7.15 7.15
C TYR A 258 1.13 8.28 8.02
N ARG A 259 1.85 9.21 7.40
CA ARG A 259 2.34 10.44 8.02
C ARG A 259 1.86 11.65 7.24
N ASP A 260 1.60 12.74 7.93
CA ASP A 260 1.26 14.05 7.36
C ASP A 260 2.38 15.02 7.72
N GLU A 261 3.15 15.48 6.72
CA GLU A 261 4.38 16.26 6.93
C GLU A 261 5.35 15.66 7.98
N GLY A 262 5.47 14.33 7.98
CA GLY A 262 6.29 13.58 8.95
C GLY A 262 5.60 13.28 10.29
N VAL A 263 4.41 13.81 10.56
CA VAL A 263 3.67 13.57 11.80
C VAL A 263 2.89 12.26 11.72
N PHE A 264 3.12 11.36 12.68
CA PHE A 264 2.39 10.11 12.83
C PHE A 264 1.22 10.27 13.80
N ASP A 265 -0.01 10.15 13.29
CA ASP A 265 -1.24 10.20 14.08
C ASP A 265 -1.64 8.79 14.55
N LEU A 266 -1.30 8.45 15.79
CA LEU A 266 -1.62 7.16 16.41
C LEU A 266 -3.12 6.88 16.46
N ASN A 267 -3.96 7.90 16.72
CA ASN A 267 -5.40 7.70 16.82
C ASN A 267 -6.01 7.35 15.46
N LYS A 268 -5.53 8.02 14.42
CA LYS A 268 -5.96 7.74 13.05
C LYS A 268 -5.54 6.35 12.60
N GLU A 269 -4.28 5.96 12.88
CA GLU A 269 -3.79 4.62 12.55
C GLU A 269 -4.54 3.54 13.33
N HIS A 270 -4.80 3.74 14.62
CA HIS A 270 -5.61 2.84 15.43
C HIS A 270 -7.00 2.63 14.82
N HIS A 271 -7.72 3.71 14.51
CA HIS A 271 -9.06 3.62 13.90
C HIS A 271 -9.04 2.89 12.55
N LEU A 272 -8.06 3.17 11.69
CA LEU A 272 -7.88 2.47 10.42
C LEU A 272 -7.59 0.99 10.63
N THR A 273 -6.79 0.66 11.64
CA THR A 273 -6.42 -0.72 11.96
C THR A 273 -7.62 -1.51 12.46
N LEU A 274 -8.45 -0.98 13.35
CA LEU A 274 -9.67 -1.66 13.80
C LEU A 274 -10.57 -2.04 12.61
N TYR A 275 -10.72 -1.12 11.65
CA TYR A 275 -11.50 -1.38 10.45
C TYR A 275 -10.89 -2.48 9.56
N ARG A 276 -9.55 -2.48 9.38
CA ARG A 276 -8.83 -3.51 8.62
C ARG A 276 -8.91 -4.87 9.31
N LEU A 277 -8.70 -4.89 10.63
CA LEU A 277 -8.72 -6.10 11.45
C LEU A 277 -10.09 -6.76 11.49
N SER A 278 -11.17 -6.01 11.50
CA SER A 278 -12.53 -6.56 11.58
C SER A 278 -12.76 -7.67 10.54
N ALA A 279 -12.48 -7.39 9.26
CA ALA A 279 -12.64 -8.40 8.21
C ALA A 279 -11.67 -9.57 8.36
N ILE A 280 -10.42 -9.29 8.76
CA ILE A 280 -9.38 -10.30 8.92
C ILE A 280 -9.73 -11.28 10.05
N LEU A 281 -10.15 -10.76 11.19
CA LEU A 281 -10.49 -11.56 12.37
C LEU A 281 -11.74 -12.41 12.16
N ILE A 282 -12.79 -11.83 11.54
CA ILE A 282 -14.01 -12.59 11.17
C ILE A 282 -13.67 -13.72 10.18
N TYR A 283 -12.84 -13.41 9.17
CA TYR A 283 -12.40 -14.42 8.21
C TYR A 283 -11.55 -15.51 8.87
N ALA A 284 -10.62 -15.13 9.74
CA ALA A 284 -9.77 -16.07 10.47
C ALA A 284 -10.60 -16.97 11.38
N GLN A 285 -11.55 -16.43 12.15
CA GLN A 285 -12.45 -17.19 13.01
C GLN A 285 -13.22 -18.27 12.23
N LYS A 286 -13.66 -17.92 10.99
CA LYS A 286 -14.40 -18.85 10.13
C LYS A 286 -13.54 -19.97 9.54
N HIS A 287 -12.28 -19.67 9.18
CA HIS A 287 -11.44 -20.57 8.38
C HIS A 287 -10.28 -21.20 9.13
N TYR A 288 -9.74 -20.54 10.16
CA TYR A 288 -8.49 -20.93 10.84
C TYR A 288 -8.63 -21.02 12.36
N ARG A 289 -9.76 -20.65 12.93
CA ARG A 289 -10.03 -20.54 14.35
C ARG A 289 -9.33 -19.33 15.00
N ARG A 290 -8.02 -19.09 14.75
CA ARG A 290 -7.26 -18.00 15.38
C ARG A 290 -6.45 -17.22 14.34
N PHE A 291 -6.37 -15.91 14.54
CA PHE A 291 -5.46 -15.04 13.78
C PHE A 291 -4.08 -15.03 14.44
N MET A 292 -4.01 -14.85 15.75
CA MET A 292 -2.81 -15.04 16.56
C MET A 292 -2.91 -16.32 17.37
N GLU A 293 -1.79 -16.97 17.71
CA GLU A 293 -1.80 -18.19 18.50
C GLU A 293 -2.44 -17.99 19.88
N ASP A 294 -2.14 -16.84 20.51
CA ASP A 294 -2.54 -16.50 21.86
C ASP A 294 -3.89 -15.80 21.95
N TYR A 295 -4.53 -15.48 20.83
CA TYR A 295 -5.78 -14.72 20.78
C TYR A 295 -6.74 -15.23 19.73
N ASP A 296 -8.03 -15.28 20.06
CA ASP A 296 -9.10 -15.41 19.07
C ASP A 296 -10.14 -14.29 19.21
N LEU A 297 -10.91 -14.11 18.16
CA LEU A 297 -11.99 -13.13 18.15
C LEU A 297 -13.14 -13.62 19.05
N ASN A 298 -13.49 -12.84 20.08
CA ASN A 298 -14.72 -13.02 20.82
C ASN A 298 -15.89 -12.37 20.10
N ASP A 299 -15.85 -11.04 19.93
CA ASP A 299 -16.86 -10.26 19.25
C ASP A 299 -16.29 -8.95 18.69
N ILE A 300 -17.03 -8.33 17.78
CA ILE A 300 -16.82 -6.96 17.34
C ILE A 300 -18.10 -6.19 17.58
N LEU A 301 -17.99 -5.09 18.32
CA LEU A 301 -19.11 -4.23 18.65
C LEU A 301 -19.09 -2.97 17.80
N TYR A 302 -20.23 -2.62 17.26
CA TYR A 302 -20.45 -1.44 16.45
C TYR A 302 -21.31 -0.43 17.18
N THR A 303 -20.86 0.81 17.27
CA THR A 303 -21.60 1.92 17.89
C THR A 303 -21.78 3.03 16.88
N PHE A 304 -22.99 3.51 16.69
CA PHE A 304 -23.27 4.63 15.79
C PHE A 304 -22.58 5.90 16.27
N ASP A 305 -21.80 6.53 15.40
CA ASP A 305 -21.15 7.82 15.64
C ASP A 305 -21.00 8.62 14.36
N ALA A 306 -21.88 9.57 14.17
CA ALA A 306 -21.85 10.47 13.03
C ALA A 306 -20.91 11.68 13.21
N SER A 307 -20.25 11.85 14.35
CA SER A 307 -19.41 13.03 14.65
C SER A 307 -18.28 13.23 13.67
N SER A 308 -17.62 12.13 13.26
CA SER A 308 -16.54 12.15 12.28
C SER A 308 -17.01 12.57 10.88
N LEU A 309 -18.25 12.32 10.53
CA LEU A 309 -18.85 12.75 9.28
C LEU A 309 -19.15 14.24 9.28
N LYS A 310 -19.71 14.75 10.38
CA LYS A 310 -20.05 16.16 10.55
C LYS A 310 -18.85 17.05 10.17
N LYS A 311 -17.67 16.77 10.74
CA LYS A 311 -16.44 17.51 10.46
C LYS A 311 -16.04 17.44 8.98
N LYS A 312 -16.08 16.28 8.37
CA LYS A 312 -15.69 16.08 6.96
C LYS A 312 -16.63 16.77 5.97
N TYR A 313 -17.94 16.76 6.24
CA TYR A 313 -18.94 17.36 5.35
C TYR A 313 -18.89 18.88 5.39
N VAL A 314 -18.87 19.47 6.60
CA VAL A 314 -18.91 20.90 6.79
C VAL A 314 -17.61 21.57 6.31
N GLU A 315 -16.47 21.01 6.67
CA GLU A 315 -15.18 21.62 6.37
C GLU A 315 -14.77 21.49 4.89
N LYS A 316 -15.01 20.34 4.27
CA LYS A 316 -14.47 20.04 2.95
C LYS A 316 -15.36 20.44 1.78
N TYR A 317 -16.69 20.42 1.95
CA TYR A 317 -17.63 20.64 0.84
C TYR A 317 -18.56 21.81 1.05
N GLN A 318 -18.47 22.56 2.17
CA GLN A 318 -19.40 23.64 2.55
C GLN A 318 -20.88 23.25 2.34
N VAL A 319 -21.19 21.96 2.52
CA VAL A 319 -22.50 21.42 2.27
C VAL A 319 -23.46 21.94 3.32
N LYS A 320 -24.14 23.03 3.00
CA LYS A 320 -25.19 23.63 3.83
C LYS A 320 -26.44 22.74 4.04
N PHE A 321 -26.41 21.54 3.45
CA PHE A 321 -27.50 20.59 3.46
C PHE A 321 -27.75 19.88 4.77
N ILE A 322 -26.72 19.70 5.56
CA ILE A 322 -26.86 19.12 6.86
C ILE A 322 -26.62 20.27 7.82
N VAL A 323 -27.61 21.09 8.01
CA VAL A 323 -27.72 21.84 9.25
C VAL A 323 -27.90 20.78 10.33
N TYR A 324 -26.81 20.31 10.83
CA TYR A 324 -26.76 19.57 12.07
C TYR A 324 -26.88 20.57 13.23
N ASP A 325 -27.89 21.39 13.14
CA ASP A 325 -28.46 22.08 14.29
C ASP A 325 -29.46 21.12 14.89
N GLY A 326 -28.91 20.07 15.47
CA GLY A 326 -29.61 19.13 16.33
C GLY A 326 -30.94 18.55 15.88
N TYR A 327 -31.70 19.16 14.98
CA TYR A 327 -33.11 18.81 14.83
C TYR A 327 -33.83 19.11 13.50
N LYS A 328 -33.24 19.77 12.51
CA LYS A 328 -33.95 19.99 11.22
C LYS A 328 -33.02 19.89 10.03
N CYS A 329 -33.17 18.83 9.25
CA CYS A 329 -32.77 18.82 7.85
C CYS A 329 -33.94 19.35 7.04
N SER A 330 -33.71 20.33 6.16
CA SER A 330 -34.67 20.61 5.08
C SER A 330 -34.72 19.37 4.18
N PRO A 331 -35.90 18.90 3.80
CA PRO A 331 -36.00 17.81 2.84
C PRO A 331 -35.24 18.20 1.57
N LEU A 332 -34.53 17.23 0.98
CA LEU A 332 -33.93 17.37 -0.35
C LEU A 332 -35.08 17.79 -1.29
N GLU A 333 -34.95 18.90 -1.99
CA GLU A 333 -35.93 19.33 -2.96
C GLU A 333 -35.96 18.31 -4.12
N HIS A 334 -37.13 18.09 -4.70
CA HIS A 334 -37.42 16.96 -5.61
C HIS A 334 -36.54 16.86 -6.87
N ASN A 335 -35.69 17.82 -7.19
CA ASN A 335 -34.87 17.85 -8.40
C ASN A 335 -33.41 18.24 -8.15
N ASP A 336 -32.89 18.04 -6.95
CA ASP A 336 -31.49 18.29 -6.69
C ASP A 336 -30.57 17.11 -7.09
N ILE A 337 -29.27 17.39 -7.22
CA ILE A 337 -28.26 16.41 -7.62
C ILE A 337 -28.20 15.22 -6.62
N GLY A 338 -28.37 15.48 -5.33
CA GLY A 338 -28.37 14.44 -4.31
C GLY A 338 -29.52 13.46 -4.50
N THR A 339 -30.72 13.96 -4.77
CA THR A 339 -31.91 13.16 -5.08
C THR A 339 -31.68 12.29 -6.32
N GLU A 340 -31.11 12.85 -7.39
CA GLU A 340 -30.81 12.08 -8.62
C GLU A 340 -29.75 10.98 -8.39
N ILE A 341 -28.74 11.24 -7.60
CA ILE A 341 -27.78 10.20 -7.19
C ILE A 341 -28.50 9.04 -6.48
N LEU A 342 -29.37 9.34 -5.50
CA LEU A 342 -30.12 8.32 -4.77
C LEU A 342 -31.07 7.53 -5.68
N LYS A 343 -31.73 8.21 -6.64
CA LYS A 343 -32.55 7.56 -7.66
C LYS A 343 -31.73 6.62 -8.54
N CYS A 344 -30.57 7.08 -9.03
CA CYS A 344 -29.67 6.26 -9.85
C CYS A 344 -29.14 5.02 -9.12
N TYR A 345 -28.98 5.08 -7.78
CA TYR A 345 -28.69 3.90 -6.95
C TYR A 345 -29.91 3.03 -6.67
N GLY A 346 -31.12 3.49 -6.99
CA GLY A 346 -32.37 2.77 -6.70
C GLY A 346 -32.75 2.73 -5.20
N VAL A 347 -32.24 3.68 -4.42
CA VAL A 347 -32.49 3.73 -2.97
C VAL A 347 -33.44 4.85 -2.54
N MET A 348 -33.83 5.74 -3.44
CA MET A 348 -34.66 6.89 -3.12
C MET A 348 -36.08 6.47 -2.70
N ASP A 349 -36.71 5.51 -3.39
CA ASP A 349 -38.06 5.08 -3.10
C ASP A 349 -38.14 4.40 -1.73
N GLY A 350 -39.06 4.85 -0.88
CA GLY A 350 -39.23 4.34 0.48
C GLY A 350 -38.16 4.77 1.48
N LEU A 351 -37.32 5.76 1.15
CA LEU A 351 -36.41 6.38 2.08
C LEU A 351 -37.10 7.33 3.03
N ILE A 352 -36.86 7.18 4.32
CA ILE A 352 -37.45 7.99 5.39
C ILE A 352 -36.40 8.98 5.89
N PHE A 353 -36.46 10.25 5.47
CA PHE A 353 -35.47 11.26 5.85
C PHE A 353 -35.57 11.72 7.32
N ASP A 354 -36.70 11.49 7.97
CA ASP A 354 -36.84 11.73 9.41
C ASP A 354 -36.10 10.68 10.25
N ASP A 355 -35.84 9.51 9.67
CA ASP A 355 -34.98 8.49 10.29
C ASP A 355 -33.50 8.92 10.20
N THR A 356 -32.87 9.06 11.37
CA THR A 356 -31.49 9.55 11.46
C THR A 356 -30.48 8.62 10.78
N LEU A 357 -30.67 7.29 10.86
CA LEU A 357 -29.75 6.34 10.22
C LEU A 357 -29.91 6.35 8.70
N GLN A 358 -31.15 6.34 8.20
CA GLN A 358 -31.41 6.37 6.76
C GLN A 358 -30.88 7.66 6.15
N ARG A 359 -31.15 8.79 6.80
CA ARG A 359 -30.62 10.10 6.39
C ARG A 359 -29.10 10.12 6.37
N THR A 360 -28.45 9.65 7.45
CA THR A 360 -26.97 9.61 7.53
C THR A 360 -26.37 8.73 6.45
N ALA A 361 -26.95 7.55 6.20
CA ALA A 361 -26.49 6.63 5.17
C ALA A 361 -26.67 7.21 3.75
N ALA A 362 -27.82 7.84 3.46
CA ALA A 362 -28.10 8.50 2.19
C ALA A 362 -27.10 9.64 1.91
N MET A 363 -26.87 10.48 2.91
CA MET A 363 -25.91 11.58 2.80
C MET A 363 -24.48 11.08 2.62
N TYR A 364 -24.11 10.03 3.33
CA TYR A 364 -22.79 9.40 3.17
C TYR A 364 -22.61 8.80 1.76
N LEU A 365 -23.64 8.21 1.19
CA LEU A 365 -23.65 7.67 -0.16
C LEU A 365 -23.40 8.78 -1.21
N ILE A 366 -24.13 9.89 -1.12
CA ILE A 366 -23.96 11.07 -1.98
C ILE A 366 -22.51 11.59 -1.87
N TYR A 367 -22.05 11.83 -0.64
CA TYR A 367 -20.69 12.30 -0.39
C TYR A 367 -19.63 11.38 -1.02
N LYS A 368 -19.74 10.07 -0.80
CA LYS A 368 -18.76 9.11 -1.33
C LYS A 368 -18.77 9.04 -2.85
N THR A 369 -19.92 9.23 -3.48
CA THR A 369 -20.03 9.29 -4.93
C THR A 369 -19.21 10.45 -5.50
N PHE A 370 -19.34 11.64 -4.94
CA PHE A 370 -18.54 12.80 -5.34
C PHE A 370 -17.05 12.63 -4.99
N ALA A 371 -16.76 12.10 -3.80
CA ALA A 371 -15.37 11.85 -3.41
C ALA A 371 -14.67 10.89 -4.38
N ILE A 372 -15.36 9.88 -4.92
CA ILE A 372 -14.81 8.98 -5.93
C ILE A 372 -14.58 9.73 -7.25
N ALA A 373 -15.58 10.49 -7.72
CA ALA A 373 -15.46 11.29 -8.95
C ALA A 373 -14.27 12.24 -8.91
N ASN A 374 -13.99 12.85 -7.76
CA ASN A 374 -12.92 13.83 -7.58
C ASN A 374 -11.54 13.23 -7.32
N SER A 375 -11.48 12.04 -6.68
CA SER A 375 -10.23 11.56 -6.10
C SER A 375 -9.49 10.54 -6.96
N TYR A 376 -10.17 9.86 -7.89
CA TYR A 376 -9.57 8.74 -8.60
C TYR A 376 -9.44 8.98 -10.12
N PRO A 377 -8.25 8.79 -10.70
CA PRO A 377 -8.05 8.98 -12.14
C PRO A 377 -8.97 8.17 -13.05
N ALA A 378 -9.39 6.98 -12.58
CA ALA A 378 -10.33 6.14 -13.31
C ALA A 378 -11.72 6.76 -13.51
N TYR A 379 -12.02 7.84 -12.79
CA TYR A 379 -13.29 8.56 -12.84
C TYR A 379 -13.13 10.00 -13.37
N GLU A 380 -12.03 10.27 -14.10
CA GLU A 380 -11.68 11.62 -14.56
C GLU A 380 -12.73 12.25 -15.48
N GLU A 381 -13.43 11.46 -16.30
CA GLU A 381 -14.54 11.93 -17.12
C GLU A 381 -15.69 12.57 -16.32
N PHE A 382 -15.78 12.27 -15.02
CA PHE A 382 -16.82 12.77 -14.12
C PHE A 382 -16.33 13.92 -13.22
N SER A 383 -15.13 14.44 -13.44
CA SER A 383 -14.51 15.47 -12.57
C SER A 383 -15.31 16.78 -12.51
N SER A 384 -16.01 17.12 -13.58
CA SER A 384 -16.89 18.30 -13.61
C SER A 384 -18.04 18.24 -12.59
N LEU A 385 -18.51 17.03 -12.24
CA LEU A 385 -19.50 16.87 -11.17
C LEU A 385 -18.96 17.23 -9.79
N GLY A 386 -17.65 17.06 -9.59
CA GLY A 386 -17.02 17.39 -8.33
C GLY A 386 -16.68 18.85 -8.13
N GLU A 387 -16.76 19.65 -9.17
CA GLU A 387 -16.60 21.12 -9.14
C GLU A 387 -17.94 21.84 -8.89
N LEU A 388 -19.05 21.09 -8.85
CA LEU A 388 -20.34 21.64 -8.50
C LEU A 388 -20.37 22.03 -7.02
N ASP A 389 -20.24 23.31 -6.74
CA ASP A 389 -20.19 23.89 -5.39
C ASP A 389 -21.47 23.69 -4.57
N LYS A 390 -22.57 23.24 -5.21
CA LYS A 390 -23.89 23.13 -4.58
C LYS A 390 -24.61 21.87 -5.05
N PHE A 391 -24.81 20.94 -4.14
CA PHE A 391 -25.70 19.79 -4.34
C PHE A 391 -27.19 20.17 -4.57
N THR A 392 -27.52 21.45 -4.45
CA THR A 392 -28.86 22.06 -4.64
C THR A 392 -29.10 22.63 -6.02
N GLN A 393 -28.17 22.53 -6.95
CA GLN A 393 -28.43 23.04 -8.30
C GLN A 393 -29.48 22.19 -8.99
N GLU A 394 -30.42 22.84 -9.70
CA GLU A 394 -31.33 22.15 -10.59
C GLU A 394 -30.56 21.29 -11.58
N VAL A 395 -30.96 20.03 -11.67
CA VAL A 395 -30.26 19.07 -12.55
C VAL A 395 -30.73 19.30 -13.98
N VAL A 396 -29.82 19.78 -14.81
CA VAL A 396 -30.06 19.82 -16.27
C VAL A 396 -29.88 18.41 -16.88
N PRO A 397 -30.51 18.11 -18.04
CA PRO A 397 -30.48 16.76 -18.65
C PRO A 397 -29.09 16.19 -18.84
N GLU A 398 -28.11 17.02 -19.21
CA GLU A 398 -26.72 16.61 -19.42
C GLU A 398 -26.06 16.18 -18.11
N THR A 399 -26.34 16.92 -17.03
CA THR A 399 -25.83 16.57 -15.68
C THR A 399 -26.47 15.28 -15.18
N MET A 400 -27.75 15.06 -15.45
CA MET A 400 -28.45 13.83 -15.08
C MET A 400 -27.85 12.60 -15.79
N ASP A 401 -27.56 12.68 -17.10
CA ASP A 401 -26.91 11.60 -17.82
C ASP A 401 -25.51 11.30 -17.23
N LEU A 402 -24.75 12.34 -16.92
CA LEU A 402 -23.42 12.21 -16.34
C LEU A 402 -23.47 11.55 -14.95
N ILE A 403 -24.43 11.92 -14.10
CA ILE A 403 -24.68 11.29 -12.79
C ILE A 403 -25.00 9.80 -12.95
N CYS A 404 -25.95 9.49 -13.84
CA CYS A 404 -26.33 8.09 -14.07
C CYS A 404 -25.19 7.25 -14.61
N ARG A 405 -24.33 7.79 -15.48
CA ARG A 405 -23.12 7.11 -15.96
C ARG A 405 -22.10 6.91 -14.85
N LEU A 406 -21.87 7.92 -14.01
CA LEU A 406 -20.99 7.82 -12.85
C LEU A 406 -21.44 6.70 -11.91
N VAL A 407 -22.73 6.71 -11.51
CA VAL A 407 -23.28 5.70 -10.61
C VAL A 407 -23.18 4.30 -11.21
N LYS A 408 -23.51 4.13 -12.50
CA LYS A 408 -23.34 2.83 -13.20
C LYS A 408 -21.90 2.36 -13.21
N THR A 409 -20.94 3.28 -13.42
CA THR A 409 -19.51 2.98 -13.41
C THR A 409 -19.06 2.55 -12.01
N ILE A 410 -19.48 3.26 -10.95
CA ILE A 410 -19.19 2.89 -9.55
C ILE A 410 -19.79 1.52 -9.19
N MET A 411 -21.02 1.24 -9.62
CA MET A 411 -21.69 -0.06 -9.35
C MET A 411 -21.01 -1.24 -10.05
N ARG A 412 -20.38 -1.03 -11.19
CA ARG A 412 -19.59 -2.04 -11.91
C ARG A 412 -18.19 -2.22 -11.31
N ASP A 413 -17.65 -1.17 -10.68
CA ASP A 413 -16.34 -1.22 -10.02
C ASP A 413 -16.43 -2.06 -8.75
N LYS A 414 -15.78 -3.22 -8.77
CA LYS A 414 -15.66 -4.11 -7.59
C LYS A 414 -14.35 -3.91 -6.83
N SER A 415 -13.58 -2.85 -7.09
CA SER A 415 -12.33 -2.57 -6.38
C SER A 415 -12.58 -1.99 -4.97
N HIS A 416 -11.48 -1.75 -4.25
CA HIS A 416 -11.51 -1.09 -2.94
C HIS A 416 -12.09 0.35 -2.99
N ILE A 417 -12.10 1.00 -4.16
CA ILE A 417 -12.60 2.37 -4.32
C ILE A 417 -14.10 2.45 -4.04
N SER A 418 -14.86 1.54 -4.64
CA SER A 418 -16.32 1.48 -4.49
C SER A 418 -16.79 0.70 -3.25
N LEU A 419 -15.87 0.14 -2.46
CA LEU A 419 -16.20 -0.70 -1.29
C LEU A 419 -17.14 0.00 -0.30
N LYS A 420 -16.84 1.27 0.04
CA LYS A 420 -17.66 2.04 1.00
C LYS A 420 -19.05 2.37 0.46
N ILE A 421 -19.20 2.49 -0.85
CA ILE A 421 -20.53 2.61 -1.49
C ILE A 421 -21.32 1.32 -1.28
N ARG A 422 -20.72 0.15 -1.58
CA ARG A 422 -21.40 -1.14 -1.41
C ARG A 422 -21.82 -1.40 0.03
N GLN A 423 -20.94 -1.12 1.01
CA GLN A 423 -21.27 -1.19 2.44
C GLN A 423 -22.49 -0.35 2.79
N THR A 424 -22.51 0.90 2.32
CA THR A 424 -23.60 1.82 2.60
C THR A 424 -24.91 1.35 1.94
N LEU A 425 -24.84 0.83 0.72
CA LEU A 425 -26.02 0.30 0.02
C LEU A 425 -26.59 -0.94 0.72
N HIS A 426 -25.74 -1.87 1.19
CA HIS A 426 -26.20 -3.02 1.97
C HIS A 426 -26.90 -2.59 3.26
N PHE A 427 -26.29 -1.67 4.00
CA PHE A 427 -26.83 -1.12 5.22
C PHE A 427 -28.17 -0.40 4.97
N LEU A 428 -28.22 0.49 3.97
CA LEU A 428 -29.43 1.25 3.63
C LEU A 428 -30.58 0.35 3.17
N ASN A 429 -30.27 -0.69 2.39
CA ASN A 429 -31.27 -1.68 1.98
C ASN A 429 -31.83 -2.47 3.16
N ALA A 430 -31.01 -2.81 4.14
CA ALA A 430 -31.44 -3.49 5.37
C ALA A 430 -32.38 -2.58 6.22
N LEU A 431 -32.06 -1.29 6.34
CA LEU A 431 -32.93 -0.30 6.99
C LEU A 431 -34.28 -0.21 6.27
N LYS A 432 -34.29 -0.08 4.95
CA LYS A 432 -35.51 0.01 4.15
C LYS A 432 -36.40 -1.24 4.23
N LYS A 433 -35.79 -2.43 4.37
CA LYS A 433 -36.48 -3.69 4.54
C LYS A 433 -37.02 -3.89 5.98
N GLY A 434 -36.59 -3.05 6.92
CA GLY A 434 -36.95 -3.18 8.32
C GLY A 434 -36.24 -4.33 9.03
N THR A 435 -35.15 -4.90 8.44
CA THR A 435 -34.32 -5.91 9.12
C THR A 435 -33.39 -5.29 10.16
N ILE A 436 -33.16 -3.98 10.07
CA ILE A 436 -32.48 -3.15 11.08
C ILE A 436 -33.52 -2.32 11.80
N ASP A 437 -33.58 -2.42 13.12
CA ASP A 437 -34.31 -1.49 13.97
C ASP A 437 -33.47 -0.23 14.22
N SER A 438 -33.90 0.90 13.65
CA SER A 438 -33.16 2.16 13.74
C SER A 438 -32.94 2.63 15.18
N GLN A 439 -33.90 2.45 16.07
CA GLN A 439 -33.78 2.89 17.46
C GLN A 439 -32.70 2.10 18.20
N THR A 440 -32.67 0.78 18.04
CA THR A 440 -31.66 -0.10 18.65
C THR A 440 -30.26 0.26 18.14
N PHE A 441 -30.09 0.45 16.82
CA PHE A 441 -28.81 0.77 16.21
C PHE A 441 -28.29 2.19 16.55
N LEU A 442 -29.19 3.11 16.90
CA LEU A 442 -28.80 4.45 17.37
C LEU A 442 -28.32 4.48 18.81
N THR A 443 -28.86 3.61 19.67
CA THR A 443 -28.70 3.72 21.13
C THR A 443 -27.86 2.62 21.75
N SER A 444 -27.64 1.51 21.04
CA SER A 444 -26.99 0.32 21.57
C SER A 444 -25.67 -0.01 20.85
N LYS A 445 -24.81 -0.79 21.50
CA LYS A 445 -23.70 -1.47 20.84
C LYS A 445 -24.22 -2.72 20.17
N ILE A 446 -23.97 -2.87 18.89
CA ILE A 446 -24.46 -3.99 18.07
C ILE A 446 -23.30 -4.97 17.82
N SER A 447 -23.51 -6.26 18.17
CA SER A 447 -22.58 -7.32 17.86
C SER A 447 -22.43 -7.52 16.34
N HIS A 448 -21.21 -7.88 15.87
CA HIS A 448 -21.00 -8.20 14.46
C HIS A 448 -21.91 -9.34 13.96
N ARG A 449 -22.25 -10.29 14.81
CA ARG A 449 -23.14 -11.40 14.46
C ARG A 449 -24.56 -10.89 14.23
N GLU A 450 -25.06 -10.04 15.12
CA GLU A 450 -26.37 -9.40 14.99
C GLU A 450 -26.40 -8.50 13.75
N TYR A 451 -25.38 -7.67 13.56
CA TYR A 451 -25.23 -6.82 12.39
C TYR A 451 -25.30 -7.63 11.08
N PHE A 452 -24.53 -8.71 10.98
CA PHE A 452 -24.52 -9.55 9.78
C PHE A 452 -25.87 -10.26 9.56
N LEU A 453 -26.55 -10.72 10.58
CA LEU A 453 -27.90 -11.28 10.45
C LEU A 453 -28.87 -10.29 9.81
N CYS A 454 -28.80 -9.02 10.22
CA CYS A 454 -29.64 -7.95 9.69
C CYS A 454 -29.31 -7.59 8.22
N VAL A 455 -28.02 -7.53 7.86
CA VAL A 455 -27.56 -6.92 6.60
C VAL A 455 -27.28 -7.95 5.51
N ASN A 456 -26.90 -9.15 5.87
CA ASN A 456 -26.43 -10.21 4.95
C ASN A 456 -27.55 -11.14 4.46
N GLU A 457 -28.72 -11.13 5.09
CA GLU A 457 -29.87 -12.01 4.72
C GLU A 457 -29.50 -13.51 4.68
N GLY A 458 -28.57 -13.95 5.55
CA GLY A 458 -28.17 -15.36 5.63
C GLY A 458 -27.21 -15.83 4.52
N LYS A 459 -26.65 -14.93 3.70
CA LYS A 459 -25.64 -15.31 2.70
C LYS A 459 -24.38 -15.84 3.36
N ASP A 460 -23.82 -16.90 2.80
CA ASP A 460 -22.54 -17.43 3.25
C ASP A 460 -21.37 -16.57 2.70
N LEU A 461 -20.73 -15.77 3.57
CA LEU A 461 -19.59 -14.94 3.24
C LEU A 461 -18.31 -15.78 3.25
N ARG A 462 -17.86 -16.24 2.08
CA ARG A 462 -16.75 -17.19 1.96
C ARG A 462 -15.38 -16.52 1.83
N SER A 463 -15.32 -15.35 1.24
CA SER A 463 -14.05 -14.65 1.06
C SER A 463 -13.93 -13.46 2.01
N MET A 464 -12.70 -13.07 2.31
CA MET A 464 -12.45 -11.86 3.10
C MET A 464 -13.07 -10.61 2.43
N ARG A 465 -13.13 -10.60 1.11
CA ARG A 465 -13.76 -9.51 0.36
C ARG A 465 -15.26 -9.47 0.57
N ASP A 466 -15.93 -10.63 0.58
CA ASP A 466 -17.38 -10.69 0.85
C ASP A 466 -17.64 -10.14 2.26
N ILE A 467 -16.83 -10.53 3.24
CA ILE A 467 -16.93 -10.00 4.60
C ILE A 467 -16.75 -8.48 4.61
N GLN A 468 -15.74 -7.94 3.91
CA GLN A 468 -15.52 -6.49 3.83
C GLN A 468 -16.72 -5.74 3.26
N GLU A 469 -17.41 -6.30 2.27
CA GLU A 469 -18.57 -5.66 1.64
C GLU A 469 -19.78 -5.52 2.59
N TYR A 470 -19.86 -6.39 3.58
CA TYR A 470 -20.93 -6.38 4.59
C TYR A 470 -20.53 -5.79 5.94
N LEU A 471 -19.31 -5.24 6.10
CA LEU A 471 -18.95 -4.46 7.28
C LEU A 471 -19.77 -3.16 7.33
N PRO A 472 -19.98 -2.58 8.53
CA PRO A 472 -20.74 -1.34 8.66
C PRO A 472 -20.05 -0.16 7.95
N PRO A 473 -20.83 0.81 7.50
CA PRO A 473 -20.31 2.08 7.00
C PRO A 473 -19.42 2.77 8.04
N SER A 474 -18.54 3.66 7.58
CA SER A 474 -17.51 4.29 8.44
C SER A 474 -18.05 5.35 9.44
N PHE A 475 -19.35 5.48 9.58
CA PHE A 475 -20.00 6.21 10.66
C PHE A 475 -20.41 5.32 11.84
N PHE A 476 -19.86 4.11 11.92
CA PHE A 476 -19.85 3.28 13.11
C PHE A 476 -18.44 3.24 13.70
N GLN A 477 -18.35 3.41 14.99
CA GLN A 477 -17.13 3.09 15.75
C GLN A 477 -17.05 1.58 15.95
N ILE A 478 -15.85 1.07 16.00
CA ILE A 478 -15.54 -0.35 16.10
C ILE A 478 -14.78 -0.60 17.39
N GLU A 479 -15.26 -1.55 18.20
CA GLU A 479 -14.58 -2.07 19.38
C GLU A 479 -14.39 -3.59 19.16
N ILE A 480 -13.15 -4.07 19.22
CA ILE A 480 -12.83 -5.48 19.01
C ILE A 480 -12.49 -6.13 20.34
N LEU A 481 -13.21 -7.22 20.66
CA LEU A 481 -13.05 -7.99 21.89
C LEU A 481 -12.38 -9.32 21.59
N MET A 482 -11.29 -9.63 22.34
CA MET A 482 -10.47 -10.81 22.16
C MET A 482 -10.53 -11.74 23.35
N ASN A 483 -10.51 -13.05 23.12
CA ASN A 483 -10.22 -14.04 24.13
C ASN A 483 -8.73 -14.33 24.13
N ARG A 484 -8.13 -14.44 25.34
CA ARG A 484 -6.72 -14.79 25.51
C ARG A 484 -6.53 -16.24 25.83
N PHE A 485 -5.48 -16.84 25.28
CA PHE A 485 -5.12 -18.24 25.47
C PHE A 485 -3.67 -18.36 25.91
N GLU A 486 -3.42 -19.34 26.81
CA GLU A 486 -2.07 -19.79 27.18
C GLU A 486 -2.06 -21.32 27.11
N ASN A 487 -1.04 -21.88 26.45
CA ASN A 487 -0.94 -23.32 26.22
C ASN A 487 -2.21 -23.98 25.61
N GLY A 488 -2.94 -23.20 24.81
CA GLY A 488 -4.16 -23.67 24.15
C GLY A 488 -5.45 -23.56 24.99
N GLU A 489 -5.37 -23.22 26.27
CA GLU A 489 -6.50 -22.99 27.16
C GLU A 489 -6.84 -21.51 27.28
N ARG A 490 -8.12 -21.20 27.36
CA ARG A 490 -8.57 -19.82 27.58
C ARG A 490 -8.29 -19.40 29.02
N VAL A 491 -7.59 -18.24 29.19
CA VAL A 491 -7.13 -17.76 30.51
C VAL A 491 -7.86 -16.52 31.00
N ASN A 492 -8.74 -15.92 30.18
CA ASN A 492 -9.53 -14.76 30.61
C ASN A 492 -11.02 -15.11 30.74
N ASP A 493 -11.64 -14.73 31.84
CA ASP A 493 -13.08 -14.91 32.05
C ASP A 493 -13.90 -13.91 31.22
N THR A 494 -13.41 -12.68 31.12
CA THR A 494 -14.03 -11.60 30.32
C THR A 494 -13.18 -11.29 29.08
N PRO A 495 -13.81 -11.04 27.92
CA PRO A 495 -13.10 -10.65 26.71
C PRO A 495 -12.31 -9.33 26.94
N ILE A 496 -11.16 -9.23 26.28
CA ILE A 496 -10.24 -8.08 26.41
C ILE A 496 -10.40 -7.19 25.17
N PRO A 497 -10.71 -5.89 25.32
CA PRO A 497 -10.63 -4.94 24.21
C PRO A 497 -9.18 -4.84 23.68
N ILE A 498 -9.02 -4.66 22.36
CA ILE A 498 -7.68 -4.53 21.74
C ILE A 498 -6.86 -3.40 22.39
N GLU A 499 -7.51 -2.35 22.86
CA GLU A 499 -6.89 -1.22 23.53
C GLU A 499 -6.19 -1.61 24.84
N GLN A 500 -6.59 -2.71 25.46
CA GLN A 500 -5.99 -3.23 26.69
C GLN A 500 -4.85 -4.24 26.42
N MET A 501 -4.62 -4.62 25.18
CA MET A 501 -3.46 -5.43 24.81
C MET A 501 -2.15 -4.66 24.98
N SER A 502 -1.05 -5.36 25.20
CA SER A 502 0.27 -4.75 25.29
C SER A 502 0.68 -4.03 23.99
N ALA A 503 1.63 -3.11 24.09
CA ALA A 503 2.13 -2.37 22.94
C ALA A 503 2.67 -3.31 21.85
N GLY A 504 3.39 -4.37 22.25
CA GLY A 504 3.93 -5.37 21.31
C GLY A 504 2.85 -6.17 20.59
N GLU A 505 1.83 -6.62 21.30
CA GLU A 505 0.69 -7.33 20.72
C GLU A 505 -0.08 -6.45 19.72
N ARG A 506 -0.34 -5.20 20.10
CA ARG A 506 -0.98 -4.23 19.20
C ARG A 506 -0.13 -3.95 17.96
N GLN A 507 1.18 -3.73 18.14
CA GLN A 507 2.11 -3.51 17.03
C GLN A 507 2.13 -4.70 16.06
N TYR A 508 2.08 -5.92 16.60
CA TYR A 508 2.00 -7.14 15.81
C TYR A 508 0.73 -7.16 14.94
N LEU A 509 -0.44 -6.92 15.55
CA LEU A 509 -1.72 -6.83 14.83
C LEU A 509 -1.71 -5.72 13.76
N TYR A 510 -1.15 -4.56 14.08
CA TYR A 510 -1.07 -3.42 13.15
C TYR A 510 -0.21 -3.76 11.93
N THR A 511 0.94 -4.36 12.16
CA THR A 511 1.87 -4.77 11.11
C THR A 511 1.19 -5.72 10.12
N PHE A 512 0.62 -6.82 10.61
CA PHE A 512 -0.03 -7.80 9.74
C PHE A 512 -1.28 -7.26 9.06
N SER A 513 -2.13 -6.52 9.77
CA SER A 513 -3.33 -5.92 9.19
C SER A 513 -3.01 -4.97 8.04
N THR A 514 -1.95 -4.20 8.18
CA THR A 514 -1.48 -3.27 7.15
C THR A 514 -1.06 -4.00 5.88
N TYR A 515 -0.23 -5.03 5.97
CA TYR A 515 0.18 -5.81 4.80
C TYR A 515 -1.01 -6.48 4.11
N ILE A 516 -1.82 -7.19 4.89
CA ILE A 516 -2.98 -7.89 4.35
C ILE A 516 -3.92 -6.92 3.64
N TYR A 517 -4.18 -5.77 4.25
CA TYR A 517 -5.04 -4.73 3.68
C TYR A 517 -4.51 -4.19 2.35
N HIS A 518 -3.23 -3.79 2.29
CA HIS A 518 -2.65 -3.24 1.07
C HIS A 518 -2.58 -4.29 -0.05
N VAL A 519 -2.20 -5.52 0.27
CA VAL A 519 -2.17 -6.60 -0.71
C VAL A 519 -3.57 -6.93 -1.25
N LEU A 520 -4.58 -6.99 -0.38
CA LEU A 520 -5.98 -7.22 -0.81
C LEU A 520 -6.47 -6.11 -1.74
N ASN A 521 -6.20 -4.85 -1.40
CA ASN A 521 -6.60 -3.71 -2.22
C ASN A 521 -5.89 -3.74 -3.58
N LEU A 522 -4.57 -3.96 -3.58
CA LEU A 522 -3.78 -4.06 -4.80
C LEU A 522 -4.29 -5.16 -5.73
N LEU A 523 -4.55 -6.34 -5.18
CA LEU A 523 -5.09 -7.48 -5.94
C LEU A 523 -6.57 -7.32 -6.34
N SER A 524 -7.28 -6.33 -5.77
CA SER A 524 -8.66 -6.01 -6.13
C SER A 524 -8.80 -5.12 -7.36
N ILE A 525 -7.70 -4.50 -7.82
CA ILE A 525 -7.71 -3.59 -8.98
C ILE A 525 -8.16 -4.35 -10.23
N GLN A 526 -9.11 -3.75 -10.98
CA GLN A 526 -9.61 -4.28 -12.25
C GLN A 526 -8.76 -3.76 -13.41
N GLU A 527 -8.44 -4.65 -14.36
CA GLU A 527 -7.51 -4.38 -15.46
C GLU A 527 -8.04 -3.38 -16.52
N SER A 528 -9.36 -3.09 -16.53
CA SER A 528 -9.99 -2.26 -17.58
C SER A 528 -9.44 -0.82 -17.66
N HIS A 529 -8.84 -0.31 -16.59
CA HIS A 529 -8.35 1.09 -16.52
C HIS A 529 -7.00 1.26 -15.82
N ARG A 530 -6.37 0.17 -15.32
CA ARG A 530 -5.15 0.23 -14.51
C ARG A 530 -4.29 -1.01 -14.68
N VAL A 531 -2.98 -0.83 -14.51
CA VAL A 531 -2.05 -1.96 -14.42
C VAL A 531 -2.23 -2.66 -13.08
N ARG A 532 -2.46 -3.95 -13.10
CA ARG A 532 -2.52 -4.81 -11.94
C ARG A 532 -1.15 -5.40 -11.67
N TYR A 533 -0.49 -4.91 -10.62
CA TYR A 533 0.77 -5.49 -10.16
C TYR A 533 0.53 -6.88 -9.58
N ARG A 534 1.32 -7.85 -10.02
CA ARG A 534 1.30 -9.25 -9.54
C ARG A 534 2.50 -9.58 -8.69
N ASN A 535 3.59 -8.83 -8.86
CA ASN A 535 4.82 -8.95 -8.08
C ASN A 535 4.76 -7.94 -6.95
N ILE A 536 4.90 -8.41 -5.71
CA ILE A 536 4.74 -7.59 -4.51
C ILE A 536 6.02 -7.66 -3.71
N ASN A 537 6.61 -6.50 -3.44
CA ASN A 537 7.78 -6.35 -2.60
C ASN A 537 7.34 -5.79 -1.24
N LEU A 538 7.57 -6.55 -0.17
CA LEU A 538 7.32 -6.11 1.21
C LEU A 538 8.66 -5.70 1.82
N ILE A 539 8.80 -4.44 2.20
CA ILE A 539 9.97 -3.95 2.93
C ILE A 539 9.58 -3.70 4.39
N LEU A 540 10.22 -4.43 5.28
CA LEU A 540 9.98 -4.45 6.71
C LEU A 540 11.23 -3.86 7.39
N ASP A 541 11.14 -2.59 7.79
CA ASP A 541 12.28 -1.90 8.40
C ASP A 541 12.08 -1.83 9.92
N GLU A 542 12.80 -2.69 10.64
CA GLU A 542 12.81 -2.80 12.10
C GLU A 542 11.39 -2.92 12.71
N VAL A 543 10.50 -3.70 12.06
CA VAL A 543 9.10 -3.85 12.49
C VAL A 543 8.96 -4.52 13.86
N GLU A 544 10.01 -5.21 14.30
CA GLU A 544 10.06 -5.96 15.55
C GLU A 544 10.39 -5.13 16.81
N ILE A 545 10.56 -3.81 16.70
CA ILE A 545 11.02 -2.92 17.81
C ILE A 545 10.25 -3.13 19.12
N CYS A 546 8.94 -3.33 19.05
CA CYS A 546 8.12 -3.56 20.24
C CYS A 546 7.79 -5.05 20.48
N PHE A 547 8.31 -5.98 19.67
CA PHE A 547 7.94 -7.38 19.79
C PHE A 547 8.65 -8.08 20.95
N HIS A 548 7.87 -8.78 21.75
CA HIS A 548 8.43 -9.76 22.67
C HIS A 548 9.25 -10.82 21.88
N PRO A 549 10.35 -11.37 22.43
CA PRO A 549 11.17 -12.38 21.76
C PRO A 549 10.36 -13.53 21.14
N GLU A 550 9.28 -13.95 21.79
CA GLU A 550 8.39 -15.01 21.26
C GLU A 550 7.67 -14.57 19.98
N PHE A 551 7.25 -13.32 19.87
CA PHE A 551 6.68 -12.79 18.62
C PHE A 551 7.72 -12.68 17.53
N GLN A 552 8.96 -12.29 17.87
CA GLN A 552 10.07 -12.26 16.90
C GLN A 552 10.37 -13.66 16.36
N ARG A 553 10.36 -14.69 17.24
CA ARG A 553 10.59 -16.10 16.88
C ARG A 553 9.54 -16.63 15.91
N ARG A 554 8.29 -16.23 16.05
CA ARG A 554 7.16 -16.69 15.22
C ARG A 554 6.94 -15.85 13.96
N PHE A 555 7.54 -14.68 13.88
CA PHE A 555 7.20 -13.63 12.90
C PHE A 555 7.25 -14.10 11.46
N VAL A 556 8.39 -14.67 11.03
CA VAL A 556 8.57 -15.10 9.63
C VAL A 556 7.59 -16.22 9.29
N ASN A 557 7.46 -17.23 10.15
CA ASN A 557 6.56 -18.33 9.93
C ASN A 557 5.10 -17.90 9.82
N GLU A 558 4.63 -17.00 10.69
CA GLU A 558 3.27 -16.49 10.64
C GLU A 558 3.03 -15.60 9.40
N LEU A 559 3.99 -14.74 9.03
CA LEU A 559 3.91 -13.94 7.80
C LEU A 559 3.76 -14.82 6.56
N LEU A 560 4.59 -15.84 6.44
CA LEU A 560 4.51 -16.83 5.37
C LEU A 560 3.18 -17.58 5.39
N GLY A 561 2.71 -17.92 6.59
CA GLY A 561 1.40 -18.57 6.79
C GLY A 561 0.25 -17.71 6.26
N TYR A 562 0.21 -16.42 6.56
CA TYR A 562 -0.81 -15.50 6.04
C TYR A 562 -0.72 -15.34 4.53
N ILE A 563 0.48 -15.14 3.98
CA ILE A 563 0.67 -15.00 2.53
C ILE A 563 0.17 -16.27 1.82
N LYS A 564 0.54 -17.44 2.29
CA LYS A 564 0.12 -18.73 1.70
C LYS A 564 -1.40 -18.91 1.75
N ARG A 565 -2.01 -18.68 2.90
CA ARG A 565 -3.47 -18.87 3.08
C ARG A 565 -4.32 -17.87 2.31
N LEU A 566 -3.89 -16.60 2.23
CA LEU A 566 -4.72 -15.54 1.70
C LEU A 566 -4.47 -15.22 0.22
N PHE A 567 -3.25 -15.45 -0.29
CA PHE A 567 -2.84 -14.87 -1.56
C PHE A 567 -2.31 -15.86 -2.60
N MET A 568 -1.89 -17.08 -2.22
CA MET A 568 -1.28 -18.02 -3.18
C MET A 568 -2.21 -18.39 -4.35
N ASN A 569 -3.52 -18.45 -4.11
CA ASN A 569 -4.52 -18.72 -5.16
C ASN A 569 -4.81 -17.50 -6.06
N ARG A 570 -4.23 -16.34 -5.78
CA ARG A 570 -4.50 -15.07 -6.49
C ARG A 570 -3.46 -14.72 -7.54
N ASN A 571 -2.58 -15.62 -7.87
CA ASN A 571 -1.55 -15.44 -8.90
C ASN A 571 -0.62 -14.24 -8.60
N ALA A 572 -0.16 -14.11 -7.37
CA ALA A 572 0.79 -13.10 -6.91
C ALA A 572 2.10 -13.74 -6.48
N SER A 573 3.21 -13.04 -6.70
CA SER A 573 4.56 -13.38 -6.21
C SER A 573 5.01 -12.36 -5.18
N PHE A 574 5.76 -12.82 -4.17
CA PHE A 574 6.19 -11.99 -3.04
C PHE A 574 7.71 -12.03 -2.89
N ASN A 575 8.29 -10.86 -2.74
CA ASN A 575 9.63 -10.67 -2.22
C ASN A 575 9.51 -9.96 -0.87
N ILE A 576 10.15 -10.47 0.17
CA ILE A 576 10.07 -9.94 1.54
C ILE A 576 11.48 -9.58 1.96
N LEU A 577 11.72 -8.29 2.15
CA LEU A 577 13.03 -7.75 2.52
C LEU A 577 12.95 -7.15 3.91
N ILE A 578 13.70 -7.71 4.87
CA ILE A 578 13.62 -7.38 6.31
C ILE A 578 14.94 -6.76 6.76
N ALA A 579 14.93 -5.50 7.22
CA ALA A 579 16.02 -5.01 8.04
C ALA A 579 15.71 -5.31 9.51
N THR A 580 16.61 -6.00 10.18
CA THR A 580 16.34 -6.49 11.55
C THR A 580 17.57 -6.48 12.43
N HIS A 581 17.30 -6.31 13.73
CA HIS A 581 18.25 -6.56 14.83
C HIS A 581 17.90 -7.82 15.63
N SER A 582 16.92 -8.61 15.16
CA SER A 582 16.47 -9.81 15.84
C SER A 582 17.22 -11.06 15.38
N PRO A 583 17.93 -11.74 16.28
CA PRO A 583 18.54 -13.03 15.97
C PRO A 583 17.50 -14.11 15.70
N PHE A 584 16.30 -13.98 16.26
CA PHE A 584 15.20 -14.90 16.02
C PHE A 584 14.72 -14.85 14.57
N ILE A 585 14.50 -13.63 14.05
CA ILE A 585 14.10 -13.44 12.64
C ILE A 585 15.21 -13.94 11.72
N LEU A 586 16.47 -13.65 12.05
CA LEU A 586 17.61 -14.06 11.24
C LEU A 586 17.79 -15.59 11.19
N SER A 587 17.42 -16.30 12.26
CA SER A 587 17.48 -17.77 12.31
C SER A 587 16.55 -18.47 11.32
N ASP A 588 15.58 -17.77 10.76
CA ASP A 588 14.67 -18.29 9.73
C ASP A 588 15.17 -18.01 8.29
N ILE A 589 16.33 -17.35 8.12
CA ILE A 589 16.80 -16.90 6.80
C ILE A 589 18.15 -17.55 6.46
N PRO A 590 18.27 -18.25 5.29
CA PRO A 590 19.52 -18.83 4.84
C PRO A 590 20.58 -17.77 4.53
N GLN A 591 21.84 -18.08 4.78
CA GLN A 591 22.98 -17.16 4.62
C GLN A 591 23.06 -16.50 3.24
N SER A 592 22.70 -17.21 2.17
CA SER A 592 22.72 -16.66 0.80
C SER A 592 21.73 -15.51 0.58
N ASN A 593 20.76 -15.35 1.48
CA ASN A 593 19.70 -14.34 1.45
C ASN A 593 19.88 -13.30 2.57
N ILE A 594 21.09 -13.16 3.08
CA ILE A 594 21.41 -12.17 4.11
C ILE A 594 22.50 -11.24 3.59
N LEU A 595 22.19 -9.96 3.57
CA LEU A 595 23.16 -8.88 3.33
C LEU A 595 23.68 -8.36 4.67
N TYR A 596 24.98 -8.45 4.91
CA TYR A 596 25.64 -7.88 6.08
C TYR A 596 26.22 -6.51 5.73
N LEU A 597 25.93 -5.51 6.56
CA LEU A 597 26.41 -4.14 6.40
C LEU A 597 27.26 -3.69 7.59
N GLU A 598 28.44 -3.17 7.32
CA GLU A 598 29.31 -2.48 8.28
C GLU A 598 29.88 -1.22 7.63
N ASP A 599 29.70 -0.06 8.27
CA ASP A 599 30.19 1.25 7.80
C ASP A 599 29.80 1.57 6.34
N GLY A 600 28.56 1.25 5.97
CA GLY A 600 28.02 1.49 4.64
C GLY A 600 28.56 0.56 3.55
N LYS A 601 29.25 -0.53 3.90
CA LYS A 601 29.81 -1.53 2.99
C LYS A 601 29.13 -2.87 3.17
N MET A 602 29.02 -3.61 2.07
CA MET A 602 28.71 -5.02 2.14
C MET A 602 29.94 -5.76 2.71
N VAL A 603 29.72 -6.54 3.75
CA VAL A 603 30.76 -7.35 4.37
C VAL A 603 30.34 -8.81 4.37
N MET A 604 31.35 -9.68 4.26
CA MET A 604 31.19 -11.11 4.53
C MET A 604 31.94 -11.39 5.83
N PRO A 605 31.25 -11.53 6.96
CA PRO A 605 31.90 -11.75 8.23
C PRO A 605 32.72 -13.07 8.20
N GLU A 606 33.98 -13.00 8.61
CA GLU A 606 34.86 -14.17 8.67
C GLU A 606 34.33 -15.20 9.68
N GLY A 607 34.28 -16.47 9.26
CA GLY A 607 33.88 -17.57 10.15
C GLY A 607 32.38 -17.68 10.45
N ILE A 608 31.53 -16.92 9.78
CA ILE A 608 30.06 -17.07 9.93
C ILE A 608 29.62 -18.46 9.50
N LYS A 609 29.04 -19.18 10.45
CA LYS A 609 28.22 -20.36 10.16
C LYS A 609 26.87 -19.90 9.63
N ASN A 610 26.24 -20.73 8.79
CA ASN A 610 24.90 -20.46 8.32
C ASN A 610 23.96 -20.14 9.50
N PRO A 611 23.36 -18.93 9.57
CA PRO A 611 22.47 -18.56 10.67
C PRO A 611 21.15 -19.31 10.66
N PHE A 612 20.75 -19.92 9.53
CA PHE A 612 19.54 -20.70 9.43
C PHE A 612 19.56 -21.86 10.44
N ALA A 613 18.55 -21.88 11.31
CA ALA A 613 18.41 -22.84 12.43
C ALA A 613 19.59 -22.84 13.43
N ALA A 614 20.43 -21.78 13.43
CA ALA A 614 21.53 -21.66 14.36
C ALA A 614 21.07 -21.19 15.76
N ASN A 615 21.92 -21.44 16.77
CA ASN A 615 21.69 -20.96 18.13
C ASN A 615 21.75 -19.42 18.17
N ILE A 616 20.87 -18.81 18.95
CA ILE A 616 20.74 -17.34 19.07
C ILE A 616 22.06 -16.69 19.53
N CYS A 617 22.78 -17.32 20.47
CA CYS A 617 24.05 -16.80 20.97
C CYS A 617 25.11 -16.76 19.84
N ASP A 618 25.14 -17.80 18.99
CA ASP A 618 26.03 -17.83 17.84
C ASP A 618 25.69 -16.75 16.82
N ILE A 619 24.39 -16.55 16.54
CA ILE A 619 23.90 -15.50 15.65
C ILE A 619 24.25 -14.10 16.19
N LEU A 620 24.02 -13.84 17.47
CA LEU A 620 24.36 -12.56 18.10
C LEU A 620 25.86 -12.25 18.00
N TYR A 621 26.70 -13.26 18.23
CA TYR A 621 28.15 -13.08 18.12
C TYR A 621 28.63 -12.83 16.70
N GLN A 622 28.14 -13.62 15.77
CA GLN A 622 28.65 -13.64 14.40
C GLN A 622 27.97 -12.60 13.49
N SER A 623 26.65 -12.46 13.60
CA SER A 623 25.85 -11.67 12.66
C SER A 623 25.57 -10.24 13.11
N PHE A 624 25.60 -9.99 14.44
CA PHE A 624 25.34 -8.65 14.99
C PHE A 624 26.59 -7.93 15.51
N PHE A 625 27.79 -8.46 15.20
CA PHE A 625 29.07 -7.82 15.50
C PHE A 625 29.28 -7.49 16.99
N LEU A 626 28.74 -8.32 17.89
CA LEU A 626 28.91 -8.15 19.34
C LEU A 626 30.31 -8.54 19.76
N LYS A 627 31.30 -7.61 19.69
CA LYS A 627 32.70 -7.84 19.98
C LYS A 627 33.04 -7.99 21.47
N GLN A 628 32.13 -7.58 22.38
CA GLN A 628 32.42 -7.50 23.81
C GLN A 628 31.68 -8.55 24.67
N GLY A 629 31.01 -9.52 24.07
CA GLY A 629 30.27 -10.60 24.75
C GLY A 629 28.81 -10.25 25.08
N PHE A 630 28.15 -11.13 25.84
CA PHE A 630 26.70 -11.12 26.07
C PHE A 630 26.27 -10.63 27.46
N VAL A 631 27.21 -10.14 28.26
CA VAL A 631 26.97 -9.66 29.62
C VAL A 631 26.90 -8.15 29.61
N GLY A 632 25.92 -7.59 30.32
CA GLY A 632 25.80 -6.13 30.47
C GLY A 632 27.03 -5.51 31.09
N GLU A 633 27.45 -4.33 30.62
CA GLU A 633 28.69 -3.66 31.04
C GLU A 633 28.79 -3.44 32.56
N PHE A 634 27.68 -3.18 33.26
CA PHE A 634 27.69 -3.04 34.70
C PHE A 634 27.96 -4.35 35.44
N ALA A 635 27.40 -5.47 34.96
CA ALA A 635 27.61 -6.79 35.54
C ALA A 635 29.00 -7.39 35.20
N ARG A 636 29.71 -6.79 34.27
CA ARG A 636 31.06 -7.19 33.85
C ARG A 636 32.14 -6.53 34.67
N LYS A 637 31.85 -5.41 35.31
CA LYS A 637 32.73 -4.72 36.27
C LYS A 637 32.69 -5.40 37.64
#